data_230b63da5380341585868cc5daf214a9
#
_entry.id   230b63da5380341585868cc5daf214a9
#
_cell.length_a   1.000
_cell.length_b   1.000
_cell.length_c   1.000
_cell.angle_alpha   90.00
_cell.angle_beta   90.00
_cell.angle_gamma   90.00
#
_symmetry.space_group_name_H-M   'P 1'
#
loop_
_entity.id
_entity.type
_entity.pdbx_description
1 polymer ?
#
loop_
_entity_poly.entity_id
_entity_poly.type
_entity_poly.pdbx_seq_one_letter_code
_entity_poly.pdbx_strand_id
1 'polypeptide(L)'
;MSLQKISAVTVIALSLAACGGGGGGTPSTRPTNTNIKNAKAEEARKAEEARKAEEARKAEEKRKAEEKRKAEEARKAEEARKAEEARKAEEARKAEEKRKAEEARKAEEARKAEEARKAEEARKAEEARKAEEARKAEEARKAEEARKAEEARKAEEARKAEEARKAEAARKAEEARKAEEARKAEEARIAARKADLVKKATEAGLNQKQAAAFAAANMDTADSEIQTALDAAFKQVVAEAKGGTYAEGFDEKQSETRNNPEPWDSDWGKEITTTSVQKTYNQDYSVVVGKGKTVKTKDRFSFGKDPEIESTFAIEKVAGYATPDKAVPTTGSAKYQGKAFSKDGVGDLNYTVNFDKRTGSGSITDIAETGRIDLAEGKLGKVSVGDKTVTGISAAASAETGSQGTYRLGLFGKAAEEIAGSANLPESEIGFGGKRGAIVSREEAERLAKRKTDLVQKGLDAGLNAQQAETFAKNNLNVADNDIKTALDAAVEQAIADSKGGIYADGLSEQKNGTSVSSQNGTSIVNGRVIRINQTVSTTGFQKAYNQKYSIVVGSGQRQEVEDHITNRTTTTVSLDIDKVAGFATPEKAVPTAGTAEYLGKAFSKDGSGDLSYTINFDKRTGFGSITEIGGTGAISLSEGKLGKVSLGGKNITGIDAAASSASGTSGRYTLGLFGKAAEEIAGLLKLSDINIGFGGQRGEIKK
;
A
#
# COMPACT_ATOMS: atom_id res chain seq x y z
N MET A 1 -49.74 7.84 -22.03
CA MET A 1 -50.03 7.67 -20.61
C MET A 1 -48.93 6.87 -19.96
N SER A 2 -48.06 7.57 -19.30
CA SER A 2 -46.86 7.04 -18.68
C SER A 2 -47.18 6.60 -17.26
N LEU A 3 -46.92 5.35 -16.93
CA LEU A 3 -46.96 4.84 -15.56
C LEU A 3 -45.52 4.59 -15.13
N GLN A 4 -44.97 5.55 -14.39
CA GLN A 4 -43.76 5.41 -13.62
C GLN A 4 -43.96 4.34 -12.54
N LYS A 5 -43.21 3.25 -12.64
CA LYS A 5 -43.07 2.32 -11.52
C LYS A 5 -41.95 2.84 -10.61
N ILE A 6 -42.37 3.38 -9.49
CA ILE A 6 -41.48 3.70 -8.36
C ILE A 6 -41.09 2.37 -7.70
N SER A 7 -39.85 1.98 -7.83
CA SER A 7 -39.29 0.87 -7.06
C SER A 7 -39.08 1.32 -5.61
N ALA A 8 -39.91 0.84 -4.71
CA ALA A 8 -39.72 1.02 -3.29
C ALA A 8 -38.47 0.24 -2.83
N VAL A 9 -37.40 0.93 -2.57
CA VAL A 9 -36.25 0.39 -1.85
C VAL A 9 -36.69 0.22 -0.40
N THR A 10 -36.93 -1.01 0.01
CA THR A 10 -37.25 -1.34 1.39
C THR A 10 -35.95 -1.25 2.22
N VAL A 11 -35.79 -0.15 2.94
CA VAL A 11 -34.74 0.00 3.95
C VAL A 11 -35.12 -0.89 5.13
N ILE A 12 -34.40 -1.98 5.31
CA ILE A 12 -34.53 -2.81 6.53
C ILE A 12 -33.71 -2.14 7.62
N ALA A 13 -34.37 -1.33 8.44
CA ALA A 13 -33.84 -0.84 9.69
C ALA A 13 -33.90 -1.98 10.73
N LEU A 14 -32.76 -2.57 11.05
CA LEU A 14 -32.63 -3.47 12.18
C LEU A 14 -32.48 -2.63 13.46
N SER A 15 -33.62 -2.37 14.12
CA SER A 15 -33.61 -1.85 15.48
C SER A 15 -33.22 -2.96 16.46
N LEU A 16 -32.02 -2.88 17.01
CA LEU A 16 -31.68 -3.64 18.22
C LEU A 16 -32.37 -2.95 19.41
N ALA A 17 -33.44 -3.54 19.89
CA ALA A 17 -33.99 -3.23 21.19
C ALA A 17 -33.08 -3.82 22.27
N ALA A 18 -32.28 -2.98 22.89
CA ALA A 18 -31.67 -3.30 24.16
C ALA A 18 -32.72 -3.11 25.25
N CYS A 19 -33.13 -4.22 25.86
CA CYS A 19 -33.97 -4.19 27.04
C CYS A 19 -33.08 -3.98 28.25
N GLY A 20 -33.14 -2.77 28.82
CA GLY A 20 -32.59 -2.47 30.12
C GLY A 20 -33.54 -2.86 31.24
N GLY A 21 -32.99 -3.17 32.33
CA GLY A 21 -33.64 -3.22 33.65
C GLY A 21 -32.54 -3.31 34.68
N GLY A 22 -32.31 -2.45 35.52
CA GLY A 22 -33.14 -1.63 36.35
C GLY A 22 -32.81 -1.97 37.82
N GLY A 23 -32.36 -0.96 38.52
CA GLY A 23 -32.41 -0.91 39.98
C GLY A 23 -31.12 -1.25 40.71
N GLY A 24 -30.42 -0.37 41.34
CA GLY A 24 -30.84 0.65 42.25
C GLY A 24 -30.05 0.45 43.55
N GLY A 25 -29.42 1.49 44.04
CA GLY A 25 -29.09 1.56 45.45
C GLY A 25 -27.64 1.85 45.82
N THR A 26 -27.26 3.09 45.84
CA THR A 26 -26.23 3.61 46.75
C THR A 26 -26.80 3.66 48.19
N PRO A 27 -26.05 3.70 49.29
CA PRO A 27 -25.19 4.86 49.54
C PRO A 27 -23.85 4.59 50.28
N SER A 28 -22.95 5.46 50.02
CA SER A 28 -22.03 6.16 50.94
C SER A 28 -21.76 5.61 52.33
N THR A 29 -20.50 5.40 52.65
CA THR A 29 -19.78 6.15 53.70
C THR A 29 -18.31 5.75 53.79
N ARG A 30 -17.48 6.72 53.83
CA ARG A 30 -16.10 6.74 54.37
C ARG A 30 -16.20 6.87 55.91
N PRO A 31 -15.24 6.67 56.79
CA PRO A 31 -13.79 6.66 56.60
C PRO A 31 -12.99 5.71 57.52
N THR A 32 -11.71 5.89 57.49
CA THR A 32 -10.63 5.75 58.49
C THR A 32 -9.83 4.46 58.57
N ASN A 33 -8.65 4.69 58.11
CA ASN A 33 -7.33 4.43 58.71
C ASN A 33 -7.26 3.40 59.86
N THR A 34 -6.51 2.36 59.69
CA THR A 34 -5.45 1.95 60.65
C THR A 34 -4.55 0.82 60.10
N ASN A 35 -3.25 1.18 59.99
CA ASN A 35 -2.07 0.39 60.37
C ASN A 35 -1.67 -0.92 59.64
N ILE A 36 -0.70 -0.73 58.80
CA ILE A 36 0.68 -1.28 58.89
C ILE A 36 0.82 -2.41 59.91
N LYS A 37 0.60 -3.65 59.48
CA LYS A 37 1.32 -4.85 59.96
C LYS A 37 1.08 -6.12 59.12
N ASN A 38 0.39 -6.05 58.00
CA ASN A 38 0.09 -7.26 57.22
C ASN A 38 0.82 -7.34 55.84
N ALA A 39 1.82 -6.48 55.60
CA ALA A 39 2.50 -6.47 54.30
C ALA A 39 3.35 -7.72 54.03
N LYS A 40 3.85 -8.40 55.05
CA LYS A 40 4.68 -9.62 54.88
C LYS A 40 3.91 -10.91 54.72
N ALA A 41 2.69 -10.98 55.26
CA ALA A 41 1.84 -12.17 55.11
C ALA A 41 1.08 -12.16 53.74
N GLU A 42 0.81 -10.99 53.24
CA GLU A 42 0.13 -10.82 51.96
C GLU A 42 1.05 -11.05 50.75
N GLU A 43 2.33 -10.67 50.89
CA GLU A 43 3.35 -10.92 49.85
C GLU A 43 3.66 -12.42 49.73
N ALA A 44 3.70 -13.17 50.87
CA ALA A 44 3.86 -14.62 50.86
C ALA A 44 2.62 -15.34 50.28
N ARG A 45 1.41 -14.83 50.56
CA ARG A 45 0.18 -15.35 49.94
C ARG A 45 0.07 -15.06 48.46
N LYS A 46 0.45 -13.84 48.05
CA LYS A 46 0.49 -13.48 46.62
C LYS A 46 1.54 -14.27 45.87
N ALA A 47 2.69 -14.56 46.50
CA ALA A 47 3.72 -15.41 45.89
C ALA A 47 3.28 -16.89 45.78
N GLU A 48 2.52 -17.38 46.78
CA GLU A 48 1.96 -18.73 46.72
C GLU A 48 0.77 -18.83 45.74
N GLU A 49 -0.06 -17.80 45.69
CA GLU A 49 -1.14 -17.70 44.70
C GLU A 49 -0.61 -17.58 43.29
N ALA A 50 0.47 -16.78 43.10
CA ALA A 50 1.16 -16.65 41.81
C ALA A 50 1.81 -17.98 41.38
N ARG A 51 2.39 -18.74 42.35
CA ARG A 51 2.96 -20.06 42.04
C ARG A 51 1.87 -21.09 41.70
N LYS A 52 0.77 -21.07 42.44
CA LYS A 52 -0.38 -21.91 42.09
C LYS A 52 -1.05 -21.53 40.79
N ALA A 53 -1.08 -20.21 40.49
CA ALA A 53 -1.59 -19.74 39.21
C ALA A 53 -0.65 -20.10 38.05
N GLU A 54 0.65 -20.11 38.28
CA GLU A 54 1.63 -20.50 37.25
C GLU A 54 1.63 -22.04 37.04
N GLU A 55 1.49 -22.82 38.13
CA GLU A 55 1.32 -24.29 38.02
C GLU A 55 -0.01 -24.63 37.34
N ALA A 56 -1.08 -23.92 37.69
CA ALA A 56 -2.37 -24.09 37.01
C ALA A 56 -2.31 -23.70 35.54
N ARG A 57 -1.57 -22.59 35.19
CA ARG A 57 -1.33 -22.20 33.78
C ARG A 57 -0.53 -23.25 33.02
N LYS A 58 0.53 -23.78 33.65
CA LYS A 58 1.33 -24.85 33.03
C LYS A 58 0.55 -26.16 32.90
N ALA A 59 -0.35 -26.44 33.84
CA ALA A 59 -1.23 -27.59 33.75
C ALA A 59 -2.32 -27.38 32.68
N GLU A 60 -2.82 -26.16 32.57
CA GLU A 60 -3.81 -25.81 31.54
C GLU A 60 -3.17 -25.77 30.14
N GLU A 61 -1.95 -25.27 30.03
CA GLU A 61 -1.19 -25.29 28.77
C GLU A 61 -0.87 -26.71 28.32
N LYS A 62 -0.49 -27.60 29.30
CA LYS A 62 -0.33 -29.03 29.00
C LYS A 62 -1.64 -29.68 28.58
N ARG A 63 -2.75 -29.34 29.26
CA ARG A 63 -4.08 -29.85 28.88
C ARG A 63 -4.51 -29.36 27.52
N LYS A 64 -4.30 -28.05 27.24
CA LYS A 64 -4.59 -27.48 25.93
C LYS A 64 -3.70 -28.05 24.82
N ALA A 65 -2.44 -28.36 25.13
CA ALA A 65 -1.54 -29.02 24.20
C ALA A 65 -1.94 -30.49 23.95
N GLU A 66 -2.39 -31.18 24.98
CA GLU A 66 -2.88 -32.57 24.88
C GLU A 66 -4.26 -32.63 24.21
N GLU A 67 -5.12 -31.65 24.50
CA GLU A 67 -6.41 -31.49 23.83
C GLU A 67 -6.26 -31.13 22.35
N LYS A 68 -5.28 -30.28 22.06
CA LYS A 68 -4.93 -29.93 20.66
C LYS A 68 -4.38 -31.14 19.89
N ARG A 69 -3.55 -31.96 20.56
CA ARG A 69 -3.04 -33.21 19.97
C ARG A 69 -4.15 -34.24 19.75
N LYS A 70 -5.05 -34.40 20.77
CA LYS A 70 -6.21 -35.27 20.63
C LYS A 70 -7.21 -34.77 19.59
N ALA A 71 -7.36 -33.42 19.46
CA ALA A 71 -8.22 -32.84 18.47
C ALA A 71 -7.61 -32.99 17.04
N GLU A 72 -6.27 -32.92 16.91
CA GLU A 72 -5.60 -33.15 15.64
C GLU A 72 -5.61 -34.63 15.23
N GLU A 73 -5.43 -35.53 16.23
CA GLU A 73 -5.55 -36.97 16.03
C GLU A 73 -6.99 -37.36 15.66
N ALA A 74 -7.96 -36.76 16.40
CA ALA A 74 -9.38 -36.96 16.09
C ALA A 74 -9.75 -36.42 14.71
N ARG A 75 -9.16 -35.27 14.29
CA ARG A 75 -9.38 -34.70 12.95
C ARG A 75 -8.80 -35.60 11.85
N LYS A 76 -7.60 -36.13 12.07
CA LYS A 76 -7.00 -37.09 11.14
C LYS A 76 -7.76 -38.43 11.11
N ALA A 77 -8.28 -38.86 12.27
CA ALA A 77 -9.12 -40.07 12.34
C ALA A 77 -10.50 -39.80 11.68
N GLU A 78 -11.04 -38.61 11.82
CA GLU A 78 -12.30 -38.23 11.17
C GLU A 78 -12.15 -38.06 9.67
N GLU A 79 -11.03 -37.48 9.24
CA GLU A 79 -10.72 -37.34 7.82
C GLU A 79 -10.47 -38.70 7.16
N ALA A 80 -9.76 -39.59 7.86
CA ALA A 80 -9.59 -40.98 7.44
C ALA A 80 -10.92 -41.74 7.42
N ARG A 81 -11.80 -41.51 8.42
CA ARG A 81 -13.15 -42.10 8.45
C ARG A 81 -14.02 -41.57 7.32
N LYS A 82 -13.97 -40.26 7.05
CA LYS A 82 -14.71 -39.66 5.93
C LYS A 82 -14.20 -40.16 4.56
N ALA A 83 -12.89 -40.36 4.44
CA ALA A 83 -12.31 -40.93 3.23
C ALA A 83 -12.67 -42.45 3.06
N GLU A 84 -12.73 -43.19 4.18
CA GLU A 84 -13.18 -44.58 4.16
C GLU A 84 -14.69 -44.70 3.95
N GLU A 85 -15.46 -43.80 4.55
CA GLU A 85 -16.90 -43.74 4.35
C GLU A 85 -17.28 -43.30 2.94
N ALA A 86 -16.50 -42.37 2.36
CA ALA A 86 -16.64 -42.00 0.94
C ALA A 86 -16.32 -43.15 0.01
N ARG A 87 -15.25 -43.91 0.33
CA ARG A 87 -14.89 -45.14 -0.46
C ARG A 87 -15.97 -46.20 -0.32
N LYS A 88 -16.47 -46.43 0.91
CA LYS A 88 -17.55 -47.39 1.14
C LYS A 88 -18.85 -46.96 0.49
N ALA A 89 -19.11 -45.64 0.46
CA ALA A 89 -20.29 -45.08 -0.21
C ALA A 89 -20.18 -45.22 -1.75
N GLU A 90 -18.98 -45.08 -2.29
CA GLU A 90 -18.75 -45.28 -3.74
C GLU A 90 -18.81 -46.76 -4.13
N GLU A 91 -18.24 -47.63 -3.28
CA GLU A 91 -18.38 -49.10 -3.46
C GLU A 91 -19.85 -49.53 -3.31
N ALA A 92 -20.54 -49.00 -2.31
CA ALA A 92 -21.97 -49.26 -2.12
C ALA A 92 -22.81 -48.76 -3.29
N ARG A 93 -22.48 -47.58 -3.84
CA ARG A 93 -23.14 -47.05 -5.06
C ARG A 93 -22.92 -47.98 -6.28
N LYS A 94 -21.68 -48.38 -6.45
CA LYS A 94 -21.35 -49.32 -7.56
C LYS A 94 -21.98 -50.71 -7.34
N ALA A 95 -22.10 -51.14 -6.09
CA ALA A 95 -22.81 -52.39 -5.75
C ALA A 95 -24.32 -52.25 -5.91
N GLU A 96 -24.87 -51.08 -5.56
CA GLU A 96 -26.30 -50.79 -5.75
C GLU A 96 -26.65 -50.62 -7.21
N GLU A 97 -25.80 -49.99 -8.01
CA GLU A 97 -25.98 -49.88 -9.45
C GLU A 97 -25.92 -51.25 -10.15
N LYS A 98 -24.99 -52.10 -9.71
CA LYS A 98 -24.96 -53.51 -10.18
C LYS A 98 -26.20 -54.29 -9.74
N ARG A 99 -26.68 -54.10 -8.49
CA ARG A 99 -27.90 -54.75 -8.01
C ARG A 99 -29.13 -54.27 -8.77
N LYS A 100 -29.24 -52.93 -9.02
CA LYS A 100 -30.34 -52.38 -9.81
C LYS A 100 -30.32 -52.88 -11.26
N ALA A 101 -29.15 -53.02 -11.83
CA ALA A 101 -28.99 -53.58 -13.19
C ALA A 101 -29.33 -55.07 -13.22
N GLU A 102 -29.00 -55.85 -12.15
CA GLU A 102 -29.36 -57.26 -12.06
C GLU A 102 -30.84 -57.45 -11.71
N GLU A 103 -31.39 -56.58 -10.86
CA GLU A 103 -32.82 -56.57 -10.51
C GLU A 103 -33.69 -56.17 -11.72
N ALA A 104 -33.23 -55.20 -12.52
CA ALA A 104 -33.89 -54.87 -13.79
C ALA A 104 -33.88 -56.01 -14.78
N ARG A 105 -32.74 -56.79 -14.86
CA ARG A 105 -32.64 -57.95 -15.71
C ARG A 105 -33.55 -59.10 -15.24
N LYS A 106 -33.63 -59.34 -13.92
CA LYS A 106 -34.52 -60.34 -13.33
C LYS A 106 -35.99 -59.91 -13.45
N ALA A 107 -36.30 -58.62 -13.37
CA ALA A 107 -37.64 -58.11 -13.58
C ALA A 107 -38.08 -58.23 -15.02
N GLU A 108 -37.17 -58.08 -15.99
CA GLU A 108 -37.44 -58.28 -17.41
C GLU A 108 -37.65 -59.76 -17.76
N GLU A 109 -36.82 -60.64 -17.15
CA GLU A 109 -36.97 -62.07 -17.32
C GLU A 109 -38.24 -62.62 -16.67
N ALA A 110 -38.59 -62.08 -15.44
CA ALA A 110 -39.84 -62.44 -14.79
C ALA A 110 -41.06 -61.94 -15.58
N ARG A 111 -41.01 -60.76 -16.20
CA ARG A 111 -42.07 -60.25 -17.08
C ARG A 111 -42.26 -61.10 -18.31
N LYS A 112 -41.20 -61.56 -18.94
CA LYS A 112 -41.28 -62.47 -20.10
C LYS A 112 -41.78 -63.86 -19.72
N ALA A 113 -41.44 -64.34 -18.48
CA ALA A 113 -41.97 -65.62 -17.98
C ALA A 113 -43.44 -65.53 -17.60
N GLU A 114 -43.87 -64.36 -17.05
CA GLU A 114 -45.29 -64.13 -16.73
C GLU A 114 -46.16 -63.94 -17.98
N GLU A 115 -45.62 -63.27 -19.00
CA GLU A 115 -46.31 -63.11 -20.29
C GLU A 115 -46.51 -64.49 -21.01
N ALA A 116 -45.47 -65.34 -20.92
CA ALA A 116 -45.55 -66.72 -21.47
C ALA A 116 -46.56 -67.58 -20.70
N ARG A 117 -46.65 -67.44 -19.34
CA ARG A 117 -47.64 -68.16 -18.51
C ARG A 117 -49.07 -67.71 -18.78
N LYS A 118 -49.28 -66.38 -18.92
CA LYS A 118 -50.62 -65.87 -19.28
C LYS A 118 -51.08 -66.25 -20.64
N ALA A 119 -50.19 -66.43 -21.62
CA ALA A 119 -50.48 -66.94 -22.95
C ALA A 119 -50.88 -68.41 -22.95
N GLU A 120 -50.27 -69.23 -22.06
CA GLU A 120 -50.59 -70.65 -21.93
C GLU A 120 -51.88 -70.91 -21.15
N GLU A 121 -52.16 -70.09 -20.07
CA GLU A 121 -53.41 -70.18 -19.31
C GLU A 121 -54.60 -69.71 -20.17
N ALA A 122 -54.44 -68.69 -20.99
CA ALA A 122 -55.48 -68.24 -21.93
C ALA A 122 -55.81 -69.35 -22.97
N ARG A 123 -54.83 -70.12 -23.42
CA ARG A 123 -55.10 -71.24 -24.35
C ARG A 123 -55.86 -72.41 -23.72
N LYS A 124 -55.52 -72.78 -22.49
CA LYS A 124 -56.22 -73.86 -21.77
C LYS A 124 -57.65 -73.46 -21.32
N ALA A 125 -57.84 -72.16 -20.96
CA ALA A 125 -59.20 -71.64 -20.65
C ALA A 125 -60.13 -71.57 -21.88
N GLU A 126 -59.55 -71.35 -23.06
CA GLU A 126 -60.31 -71.32 -24.29
C GLU A 126 -60.80 -72.70 -24.77
N GLU A 127 -59.93 -73.71 -24.54
CA GLU A 127 -60.31 -75.09 -24.93
C GLU A 127 -61.34 -75.70 -23.97
N ALA A 128 -61.26 -75.43 -22.66
CA ALA A 128 -62.29 -75.89 -21.71
C ALA A 128 -63.62 -75.22 -21.90
N ARG A 129 -63.66 -73.92 -22.30
CA ARG A 129 -64.89 -73.21 -22.59
C ARG A 129 -65.65 -73.73 -23.80
N LYS A 130 -64.91 -74.17 -24.81
CA LYS A 130 -65.53 -74.68 -26.01
C LYS A 130 -66.20 -76.07 -25.86
N ALA A 131 -65.79 -76.86 -24.90
CA ALA A 131 -66.44 -78.18 -24.61
C ALA A 131 -67.65 -78.05 -23.72
N GLU A 132 -67.79 -77.03 -22.87
CA GLU A 132 -68.93 -76.88 -22.01
C GLU A 132 -70.06 -76.02 -22.68
N GLU A 133 -69.72 -75.15 -23.54
CA GLU A 133 -70.67 -74.34 -24.35
C GLU A 133 -71.49 -75.15 -25.35
N ALA A 134 -70.99 -76.24 -25.85
CA ALA A 134 -71.70 -77.08 -26.75
C ALA A 134 -72.83 -77.94 -26.15
N ARG A 135 -72.86 -78.08 -24.82
CA ARG A 135 -73.89 -78.96 -24.13
C ARG A 135 -74.99 -78.17 -23.46
N LYS A 136 -74.84 -76.91 -23.18
CA LYS A 136 -75.83 -76.06 -22.49
C LYS A 136 -76.56 -75.05 -23.43
N ALA A 137 -76.15 -75.02 -24.68
CA ALA A 137 -76.62 -74.06 -25.63
C ALA A 137 -77.99 -74.38 -26.28
N GLU A 138 -78.56 -75.55 -26.03
CA GLU A 138 -79.79 -75.90 -26.69
C GLU A 138 -81.07 -75.84 -25.82
N GLU A 139 -80.98 -75.88 -24.49
CA GLU A 139 -82.20 -75.94 -23.63
C GLU A 139 -82.51 -74.63 -22.84
N ALA A 140 -81.54 -73.79 -22.65
CA ALA A 140 -81.76 -72.52 -21.94
C ALA A 140 -81.99 -71.32 -22.87
N ARG A 141 -82.00 -71.54 -24.20
CA ARG A 141 -81.94 -70.43 -25.18
C ARG A 141 -83.34 -69.69 -25.37
N LYS A 142 -84.47 -70.23 -25.00
CA LYS A 142 -85.77 -69.55 -25.25
C LYS A 142 -86.44 -68.93 -24.04
N ALA A 143 -86.13 -69.25 -22.83
CA ALA A 143 -86.68 -68.63 -21.63
C ALA A 143 -85.78 -67.59 -20.92
N GLU A 144 -84.48 -67.64 -21.18
CA GLU A 144 -83.51 -66.77 -20.54
C GLU A 144 -83.09 -65.55 -21.41
N GLU A 145 -83.32 -65.60 -22.72
CA GLU A 145 -83.01 -64.51 -23.65
C GLU A 145 -83.79 -63.19 -23.32
N ALA A 146 -85.06 -63.31 -22.89
CA ALA A 146 -85.89 -62.14 -22.59
C ALA A 146 -85.52 -61.51 -21.18
N ARG A 147 -85.13 -62.36 -20.17
CA ARG A 147 -84.72 -61.85 -18.86
C ARG A 147 -83.26 -61.35 -18.80
N LYS A 148 -82.37 -62.01 -19.60
CA LYS A 148 -80.99 -61.59 -19.73
C LYS A 148 -80.80 -60.34 -20.50
N ALA A 149 -81.64 -60.00 -21.46
CA ALA A 149 -81.59 -58.74 -22.20
C ALA A 149 -81.91 -57.53 -21.36
N GLU A 150 -82.78 -57.67 -20.34
CA GLU A 150 -83.11 -56.53 -19.46
C GLU A 150 -82.15 -56.42 -18.28
N GLU A 151 -81.63 -57.54 -17.72
CA GLU A 151 -80.62 -57.55 -16.70
C GLU A 151 -79.23 -57.17 -17.26
N ALA A 152 -78.88 -57.64 -18.50
CA ALA A 152 -77.66 -57.23 -19.18
C ALA A 152 -77.67 -55.73 -19.53
N ARG A 153 -78.87 -55.16 -19.89
CA ARG A 153 -78.97 -53.69 -20.09
C ARG A 153 -78.69 -52.89 -18.81
N LYS A 154 -79.33 -53.34 -17.69
CA LYS A 154 -79.12 -52.69 -16.38
C LYS A 154 -77.72 -52.90 -15.82
N ALA A 155 -77.11 -54.08 -16.06
CA ALA A 155 -75.78 -54.39 -15.67
C ALA A 155 -74.77 -53.63 -16.53
N GLU A 156 -75.07 -53.44 -17.82
CA GLU A 156 -74.18 -52.66 -18.73
C GLU A 156 -74.29 -51.16 -18.45
N GLU A 157 -75.45 -50.63 -18.08
CA GLU A 157 -75.59 -49.26 -17.65
C GLU A 157 -74.93 -49.01 -16.32
N ALA A 158 -75.05 -49.94 -15.33
CA ALA A 158 -74.37 -49.86 -14.06
C ALA A 158 -72.83 -49.99 -14.24
N ARG A 159 -72.36 -50.86 -15.17
CA ARG A 159 -70.97 -50.99 -15.49
C ARG A 159 -70.42 -49.73 -16.16
N LYS A 160 -71.14 -49.16 -17.10
CA LYS A 160 -70.73 -47.89 -17.74
C LYS A 160 -70.76 -46.74 -16.78
N ALA A 161 -71.74 -46.71 -15.84
CA ALA A 161 -71.74 -45.69 -14.75
C ALA A 161 -70.65 -45.89 -13.76
N GLU A 162 -70.26 -47.15 -13.43
CA GLU A 162 -69.13 -47.44 -12.54
C GLU A 162 -67.78 -47.19 -13.23
N GLU A 163 -67.68 -47.55 -14.51
CA GLU A 163 -66.48 -47.25 -15.33
C GLU A 163 -66.34 -45.75 -15.51
N ALA A 164 -67.39 -45.00 -15.75
CA ALA A 164 -67.39 -43.56 -15.83
C ALA A 164 -67.01 -42.93 -14.47
N ARG A 165 -67.51 -43.46 -13.34
CA ARG A 165 -67.06 -43.01 -11.97
C ARG A 165 -65.64 -43.37 -11.68
N LYS A 166 -65.16 -44.57 -12.11
CA LYS A 166 -63.77 -44.96 -11.95
C LYS A 166 -62.83 -44.12 -12.83
N ALA A 167 -63.27 -43.83 -14.08
CA ALA A 167 -62.51 -42.96 -14.99
C ALA A 167 -62.48 -41.52 -14.49
N GLU A 168 -63.63 -41.02 -13.93
CA GLU A 168 -63.63 -39.67 -13.33
C GLU A 168 -62.82 -39.59 -12.05
N ALA A 169 -62.90 -40.64 -11.19
CA ALA A 169 -62.04 -40.73 -10.00
C ALA A 169 -60.54 -40.87 -10.33
N ALA A 170 -60.20 -41.67 -11.38
CA ALA A 170 -58.86 -41.80 -11.89
C ALA A 170 -58.36 -40.46 -12.48
N ARG A 171 -59.20 -39.75 -13.23
CA ARG A 171 -58.87 -38.41 -13.77
C ARG A 171 -58.64 -37.39 -12.65
N LYS A 172 -59.51 -37.36 -11.64
CA LYS A 172 -59.33 -36.50 -10.47
C LYS A 172 -58.10 -36.87 -9.64
N ALA A 173 -57.82 -38.16 -9.49
CA ALA A 173 -56.61 -38.62 -8.82
C ALA A 173 -55.31 -38.30 -9.62
N GLU A 174 -55.40 -38.38 -10.94
CA GLU A 174 -54.26 -38.00 -11.81
C GLU A 174 -54.05 -36.48 -11.86
N GLU A 175 -55.13 -35.68 -11.88
CA GLU A 175 -55.06 -34.23 -11.76
C GLU A 175 -54.51 -33.80 -10.39
N ALA A 176 -54.96 -34.43 -9.30
CA ALA A 176 -54.46 -34.19 -7.97
C ALA A 176 -52.96 -34.57 -7.85
N ARG A 177 -52.54 -35.71 -8.48
CA ARG A 177 -51.12 -36.11 -8.52
C ARG A 177 -50.27 -35.12 -9.31
N LYS A 178 -50.76 -34.71 -10.50
CA LYS A 178 -50.07 -33.70 -11.32
C LYS A 178 -50.01 -32.35 -10.62
N ALA A 179 -51.06 -31.94 -9.90
CA ALA A 179 -51.08 -30.73 -9.09
C ALA A 179 -50.11 -30.81 -7.90
N GLU A 180 -50.04 -31.99 -7.25
CA GLU A 180 -49.07 -32.20 -6.15
C GLU A 180 -47.63 -32.29 -6.67
N GLU A 181 -47.36 -32.94 -7.79
CA GLU A 181 -46.05 -32.97 -8.45
C GLU A 181 -45.63 -31.56 -8.91
N ALA A 182 -46.56 -30.78 -9.48
CA ALA A 182 -46.31 -29.39 -9.86
C ALA A 182 -46.03 -28.51 -8.63
N ARG A 183 -46.75 -28.70 -7.52
CA ARG A 183 -46.47 -28.00 -6.26
C ARG A 183 -45.13 -28.35 -5.68
N LYS A 184 -44.79 -29.67 -5.65
CA LYS A 184 -43.45 -30.12 -5.18
C LYS A 184 -42.33 -29.63 -6.09
N ALA A 185 -42.55 -29.60 -7.40
CA ALA A 185 -41.58 -29.02 -8.35
C ALA A 185 -41.38 -27.51 -8.13
N GLU A 186 -42.48 -26.79 -7.87
CA GLU A 186 -42.39 -25.36 -7.59
C GLU A 186 -41.73 -25.06 -6.23
N GLU A 187 -42.08 -25.84 -5.19
CA GLU A 187 -41.41 -25.75 -3.88
C GLU A 187 -39.87 -26.04 -4.02
N ALA A 188 -39.50 -27.07 -4.79
CA ALA A 188 -38.11 -27.38 -5.09
C ALA A 188 -37.39 -26.27 -5.88
N ARG A 189 -38.11 -25.65 -6.87
CA ARG A 189 -37.56 -24.51 -7.63
C ARG A 189 -37.32 -23.30 -6.74
N ILE A 190 -38.27 -22.98 -5.88
CA ILE A 190 -38.18 -21.88 -4.91
C ILE A 190 -37.02 -22.14 -3.94
N ALA A 191 -36.91 -23.36 -3.42
CA ALA A 191 -35.83 -23.74 -2.50
C ALA A 191 -34.44 -23.67 -3.19
N ALA A 192 -34.34 -24.15 -4.43
CA ALA A 192 -33.12 -24.08 -5.22
C ALA A 192 -32.71 -22.64 -5.52
N ARG A 193 -33.65 -21.79 -5.92
CA ARG A 193 -33.40 -20.36 -6.13
C ARG A 193 -32.92 -19.66 -4.85
N LYS A 194 -33.64 -19.92 -3.75
CA LYS A 194 -33.24 -19.36 -2.45
C LYS A 194 -31.83 -19.78 -2.06
N ALA A 195 -31.50 -21.06 -2.24
CA ALA A 195 -30.16 -21.58 -1.95
C ALA A 195 -29.09 -20.94 -2.85
N ASP A 196 -29.37 -20.76 -4.13
CA ASP A 196 -28.47 -20.09 -5.08
C ASP A 196 -28.24 -18.62 -4.70
N LEU A 197 -29.30 -17.89 -4.37
CA LEU A 197 -29.20 -16.49 -3.91
C LEU A 197 -28.41 -16.37 -2.59
N VAL A 198 -28.64 -17.29 -1.63
CA VAL A 198 -27.86 -17.33 -0.38
C VAL A 198 -26.39 -17.60 -0.68
N LYS A 199 -26.10 -18.52 -1.59
CA LYS A 199 -24.73 -18.84 -2.00
C LYS A 199 -24.05 -17.62 -2.65
N LYS A 200 -24.68 -17.00 -3.64
CA LYS A 200 -24.18 -15.78 -4.29
C LYS A 200 -23.96 -14.64 -3.32
N ALA A 201 -24.89 -14.43 -2.38
CA ALA A 201 -24.76 -13.40 -1.35
C ALA A 201 -23.61 -13.67 -0.38
N THR A 202 -23.42 -14.94 0.00
CA THR A 202 -22.29 -15.34 0.85
C THR A 202 -20.95 -15.18 0.12
N GLU A 203 -20.90 -15.56 -1.16
CA GLU A 203 -19.72 -15.34 -2.02
C GLU A 203 -19.43 -13.85 -2.23
N ALA A 204 -20.47 -13.03 -2.28
CA ALA A 204 -20.36 -11.57 -2.35
C ALA A 204 -19.85 -10.94 -1.04
N GLY A 205 -19.77 -11.70 0.06
CA GLY A 205 -19.25 -11.24 1.36
C GLY A 205 -20.30 -10.94 2.43
N LEU A 206 -21.58 -11.25 2.19
CA LEU A 206 -22.61 -11.14 3.22
C LEU A 206 -22.49 -12.30 4.21
N ASN A 207 -22.73 -12.03 5.50
CA ASN A 207 -22.80 -13.11 6.48
C ASN A 207 -24.10 -13.95 6.30
N GLN A 208 -24.17 -15.10 6.94
CA GLN A 208 -25.29 -16.04 6.77
C GLN A 208 -26.67 -15.39 6.99
N LYS A 209 -26.82 -14.53 7.98
CA LYS A 209 -28.06 -13.82 8.27
C LYS A 209 -28.40 -12.80 7.18
N GLN A 210 -27.44 -12.04 6.74
CA GLN A 210 -27.56 -11.05 5.66
C GLN A 210 -27.84 -11.73 4.33
N ALA A 211 -27.16 -12.83 4.02
CA ALA A 211 -27.38 -13.62 2.80
C ALA A 211 -28.78 -14.23 2.76
N ALA A 212 -29.28 -14.72 3.89
CA ALA A 212 -30.64 -15.23 3.99
C ALA A 212 -31.70 -14.13 3.80
N ALA A 213 -31.47 -12.94 4.38
CA ALA A 213 -32.33 -11.76 4.18
C ALA A 213 -32.29 -11.27 2.74
N PHE A 214 -31.11 -11.19 2.12
CA PHE A 214 -30.94 -10.86 0.72
C PHE A 214 -31.71 -11.82 -0.19
N ALA A 215 -31.56 -13.12 0.02
CA ALA A 215 -32.26 -14.14 -0.75
C ALA A 215 -33.77 -13.99 -0.61
N ALA A 216 -34.31 -13.74 0.60
CA ALA A 216 -35.73 -13.54 0.81
C ALA A 216 -36.27 -12.30 0.09
N ALA A 217 -35.50 -11.22 0.06
CA ALA A 217 -35.91 -9.95 -0.58
C ALA A 217 -35.80 -9.98 -2.11
N ASN A 218 -35.04 -10.90 -2.71
CA ASN A 218 -34.70 -10.91 -4.13
C ASN A 218 -35.19 -12.19 -4.86
N MET A 219 -36.18 -12.90 -4.28
CA MET A 219 -36.72 -14.11 -4.90
C MET A 219 -37.27 -13.86 -6.31
N ASP A 220 -37.92 -12.71 -6.52
CA ASP A 220 -38.59 -12.32 -7.77
C ASP A 220 -37.71 -11.39 -8.64
N THR A 221 -36.51 -11.05 -8.21
CA THR A 221 -35.57 -10.20 -8.96
C THR A 221 -35.04 -10.96 -10.17
N ALA A 222 -34.98 -10.32 -11.33
CA ALA A 222 -34.44 -10.92 -12.54
C ALA A 222 -32.92 -11.25 -12.38
N ASP A 223 -32.47 -12.35 -12.99
CA ASP A 223 -31.06 -12.80 -12.85
C ASP A 223 -30.05 -11.75 -13.32
N SER A 224 -30.40 -10.93 -14.32
CA SER A 224 -29.61 -9.81 -14.81
C SER A 224 -29.43 -8.66 -13.79
N GLU A 225 -30.32 -8.55 -12.82
CA GLU A 225 -30.33 -7.49 -11.82
C GLU A 225 -29.75 -7.94 -10.47
N ILE A 226 -29.60 -9.26 -10.28
CA ILE A 226 -29.10 -9.83 -9.01
C ILE A 226 -27.72 -9.30 -8.65
N GLN A 227 -26.81 -9.13 -9.63
CA GLN A 227 -25.48 -8.61 -9.34
C GLN A 227 -25.55 -7.17 -8.81
N THR A 228 -26.35 -6.33 -9.41
CA THR A 228 -26.56 -4.94 -8.96
C THR A 228 -27.16 -4.89 -7.55
N ALA A 229 -28.13 -5.76 -7.27
CA ALA A 229 -28.72 -5.88 -5.93
C ALA A 229 -27.70 -6.37 -4.89
N LEU A 230 -26.83 -7.31 -5.24
CA LEU A 230 -25.75 -7.80 -4.40
C LEU A 230 -24.75 -6.70 -4.06
N ASP A 231 -24.32 -5.94 -5.06
CA ASP A 231 -23.37 -4.85 -4.89
C ASP A 231 -23.96 -3.75 -3.98
N ALA A 232 -25.23 -3.43 -4.15
CA ALA A 232 -25.93 -2.49 -3.28
C ALA A 232 -26.05 -3.00 -1.83
N ALA A 233 -26.45 -4.26 -1.65
CA ALA A 233 -26.54 -4.89 -0.33
C ALA A 233 -25.18 -4.96 0.37
N PHE A 234 -24.13 -5.32 -0.36
CA PHE A 234 -22.76 -5.36 0.19
C PHE A 234 -22.26 -3.96 0.57
N LYS A 235 -22.54 -2.96 -0.26
CA LYS A 235 -22.19 -1.55 0.03
C LYS A 235 -22.87 -1.05 1.31
N GLN A 236 -24.10 -1.46 1.55
CA GLN A 236 -24.80 -1.17 2.81
C GLN A 236 -24.12 -1.85 4.00
N VAL A 237 -23.79 -3.13 3.87
CA VAL A 237 -23.06 -3.88 4.93
C VAL A 237 -21.73 -3.20 5.28
N VAL A 238 -20.99 -2.71 4.30
CA VAL A 238 -19.76 -1.96 4.51
C VAL A 238 -20.02 -0.64 5.25
N ALA A 239 -21.05 0.11 4.83
CA ALA A 239 -21.43 1.38 5.47
C ALA A 239 -21.83 1.17 6.95
N GLU A 240 -22.63 0.13 7.22
CA GLU A 240 -22.98 -0.26 8.59
C GLU A 240 -21.76 -0.67 9.42
N ALA A 241 -20.83 -1.42 8.82
CA ALA A 241 -19.62 -1.84 9.47
C ALA A 241 -18.69 -0.66 9.81
N LYS A 242 -18.67 0.39 9.00
CA LYS A 242 -17.98 1.66 9.26
C LYS A 242 -18.72 2.52 10.31
N GLY A 243 -20.01 2.30 10.48
CA GLY A 243 -20.87 3.02 11.43
C GLY A 243 -21.08 4.48 11.06
N GLY A 244 -21.22 4.77 9.77
CA GLY A 244 -21.53 6.09 9.24
C GLY A 244 -21.07 6.29 7.80
N THR A 245 -21.43 7.45 7.24
CA THR A 245 -21.00 7.89 5.91
C THR A 245 -19.88 8.92 6.07
N TYR A 246 -18.81 8.74 5.36
CA TYR A 246 -17.59 9.57 5.41
C TYR A 246 -17.21 9.98 4.00
N ALA A 247 -16.56 11.14 3.84
CA ALA A 247 -15.92 11.54 2.58
C ALA A 247 -14.84 10.52 2.20
N GLU A 248 -14.63 10.29 0.91
CA GLU A 248 -13.60 9.36 0.42
C GLU A 248 -12.21 9.93 0.66
N GLY A 249 -11.27 9.06 1.01
CA GLY A 249 -9.89 9.43 1.25
C GLY A 249 -9.68 10.10 2.61
N PHE A 250 -8.69 11.00 2.66
CA PHE A 250 -8.41 11.79 3.85
C PHE A 250 -9.26 13.07 3.85
N ASP A 251 -9.91 13.34 4.96
CA ASP A 251 -10.74 14.52 5.17
C ASP A 251 -10.47 15.11 6.57
N GLU A 252 -10.38 16.42 6.65
CA GLU A 252 -10.19 17.13 7.90
C GLU A 252 -11.27 18.22 8.05
N LYS A 253 -11.98 18.19 9.15
CA LYS A 253 -13.00 19.18 9.52
C LYS A 253 -12.59 19.88 10.79
N GLN A 254 -12.63 21.19 10.77
CA GLN A 254 -12.36 22.03 11.92
C GLN A 254 -13.56 22.92 12.23
N SER A 255 -13.77 23.15 13.51
CA SER A 255 -14.73 24.13 14.00
C SER A 255 -14.10 24.92 15.14
N GLU A 256 -14.33 26.20 15.13
CA GLU A 256 -13.83 27.11 16.17
C GLU A 256 -15.00 27.72 16.95
N THR A 257 -14.88 27.71 18.25
CA THR A 257 -15.81 28.40 19.16
C THR A 257 -15.01 29.34 20.05
N ARG A 258 -15.43 30.60 20.10
CA ARG A 258 -14.84 31.61 21.00
C ARG A 258 -15.80 31.87 22.13
N ASN A 259 -15.28 31.84 23.35
CA ASN A 259 -16.01 32.20 24.56
C ASN A 259 -15.29 33.35 25.25
N ASN A 260 -16.07 34.36 25.61
CA ASN A 260 -15.63 35.47 26.40
C ASN A 260 -16.41 35.43 27.73
N PRO A 261 -15.86 34.80 28.78
CA PRO A 261 -16.56 34.62 30.04
C PRO A 261 -17.07 35.99 30.61
N GLU A 262 -18.27 35.95 31.18
CA GLU A 262 -18.92 37.09 31.79
C GLU A 262 -18.28 37.45 33.17
N PRO A 263 -18.46 38.71 33.73
CA PRO A 263 -17.80 39.14 34.95
C PRO A 263 -18.04 38.28 36.20
N TRP A 264 -19.11 37.48 36.23
CA TRP A 264 -19.44 36.55 37.32
C TRP A 264 -18.88 35.15 37.14
N ASP A 265 -18.20 34.87 36.01
CA ASP A 265 -17.58 33.62 35.72
C ASP A 265 -16.16 33.53 36.31
N SER A 266 -15.74 32.38 36.78
CA SER A 266 -14.40 32.15 37.33
C SER A 266 -13.28 32.43 36.33
N ASP A 267 -13.60 32.37 35.04
CA ASP A 267 -12.66 32.64 33.95
C ASP A 267 -12.79 34.04 33.35
N TRP A 268 -13.47 34.95 34.06
CA TRP A 268 -13.57 36.33 33.61
C TRP A 268 -12.21 36.97 33.40
N GLY A 269 -12.10 37.71 32.32
CA GLY A 269 -10.81 38.29 31.87
C GLY A 269 -10.01 37.43 30.94
N LYS A 270 -10.44 36.19 30.68
CA LYS A 270 -9.84 35.30 29.71
C LYS A 270 -10.64 35.33 28.41
N GLU A 271 -9.93 35.16 27.29
CA GLU A 271 -10.50 34.84 25.98
C GLU A 271 -10.16 33.38 25.69
N ILE A 272 -11.19 32.56 25.64
CA ILE A 272 -11.03 31.10 25.42
C ILE A 272 -11.46 30.79 24.01
N THR A 273 -10.51 30.35 23.19
CA THR A 273 -10.78 29.84 21.84
C THR A 273 -10.64 28.32 21.86
N THR A 274 -11.71 27.65 21.52
CA THR A 274 -11.71 26.19 21.38
C THR A 274 -11.78 25.84 19.91
N THR A 275 -10.78 25.15 19.40
CA THR A 275 -10.77 24.57 18.06
C THR A 275 -10.95 23.06 18.18
N SER A 276 -12.03 22.55 17.62
CA SER A 276 -12.25 21.10 17.50
C SER A 276 -11.88 20.64 16.11
N VAL A 277 -11.13 19.57 16.02
CA VAL A 277 -10.71 18.98 14.75
C VAL A 277 -11.18 17.52 14.68
N GLN A 278 -11.69 17.14 13.53
CA GLN A 278 -11.94 15.73 13.20
C GLN A 278 -11.16 15.40 11.94
N LYS A 279 -10.26 14.41 12.03
CA LYS A 279 -9.53 13.86 10.91
C LYS A 279 -10.07 12.47 10.61
N THR A 280 -10.30 12.20 9.34
CA THR A 280 -10.90 10.94 8.89
C THR A 280 -10.12 10.41 7.70
N TYR A 281 -9.76 9.15 7.72
CA TYR A 281 -9.28 8.44 6.54
C TYR A 281 -10.24 7.31 6.20
N ASN A 282 -11.03 7.53 5.16
CA ASN A 282 -12.06 6.60 4.71
C ASN A 282 -11.59 5.89 3.43
N GLN A 283 -11.55 4.58 3.49
CA GLN A 283 -11.22 3.69 2.37
C GLN A 283 -12.50 2.94 1.92
N ASP A 284 -12.44 2.05 0.96
CA ASP A 284 -13.62 1.35 0.45
C ASP A 284 -14.28 0.51 1.55
N TYR A 285 -13.49 -0.22 2.35
CA TYR A 285 -13.98 -1.17 3.36
C TYR A 285 -13.78 -0.72 4.79
N SER A 286 -12.94 0.26 5.05
CA SER A 286 -12.55 0.69 6.40
C SER A 286 -12.53 2.20 6.57
N VAL A 287 -12.59 2.64 7.82
CA VAL A 287 -12.47 4.04 8.20
C VAL A 287 -11.68 4.17 9.49
N VAL A 288 -10.84 5.19 9.57
CA VAL A 288 -10.15 5.63 10.79
C VAL A 288 -10.56 7.07 11.07
N VAL A 289 -10.99 7.33 12.29
CA VAL A 289 -11.45 8.65 12.73
C VAL A 289 -10.70 9.05 13.98
N GLY A 290 -10.05 10.19 13.93
CA GLY A 290 -9.45 10.86 15.07
C GLY A 290 -10.15 12.17 15.37
N LYS A 291 -10.25 12.50 16.64
CA LYS A 291 -10.77 13.80 17.09
C LYS A 291 -9.81 14.45 18.05
N GLY A 292 -9.74 15.76 17.92
CA GLY A 292 -8.93 16.59 18.78
C GLY A 292 -9.63 17.86 19.19
N LYS A 293 -9.13 18.45 20.25
CA LYS A 293 -9.57 19.72 20.76
C LYS A 293 -8.34 20.52 21.19
N THR A 294 -8.21 21.72 20.69
CA THR A 294 -7.21 22.70 21.15
C THR A 294 -7.94 23.85 21.87
N VAL A 295 -7.57 24.08 23.09
CA VAL A 295 -8.07 25.16 23.89
C VAL A 295 -6.93 26.18 24.02
N LYS A 296 -7.16 27.37 23.51
CA LYS A 296 -6.23 28.50 23.61
C LYS A 296 -6.84 29.51 24.58
N THR A 297 -6.18 29.70 25.71
CA THR A 297 -6.60 30.63 26.74
C THR A 297 -5.67 31.83 26.73
N LYS A 298 -6.20 33.01 26.44
CA LYS A 298 -5.48 34.27 26.46
C LYS A 298 -6.00 35.12 27.60
N ASP A 299 -5.13 35.51 28.52
CA ASP A 299 -5.46 36.45 29.56
C ASP A 299 -5.43 37.88 29.01
N ARG A 300 -6.56 38.58 29.08
CA ARG A 300 -6.74 39.95 28.58
C ARG A 300 -5.97 40.98 29.38
N PHE A 301 -5.64 40.66 30.64
CA PHE A 301 -4.96 41.54 31.55
C PHE A 301 -3.45 41.30 31.62
N SER A 302 -2.96 40.22 31.06
CA SER A 302 -1.53 39.89 31.01
C SER A 302 -0.92 40.32 29.67
N PHE A 303 -0.46 41.58 29.61
CA PHE A 303 0.20 42.11 28.42
C PHE A 303 1.56 41.40 28.18
N GLY A 304 1.77 40.86 26.98
CA GLY A 304 3.04 40.25 26.55
C GLY A 304 3.26 38.82 26.98
N LYS A 305 2.27 38.14 27.57
CA LYS A 305 2.32 36.70 27.79
C LYS A 305 1.68 35.95 26.60
N ASP A 306 2.34 34.89 26.17
CA ASP A 306 1.77 33.99 25.18
C ASP A 306 0.55 33.27 25.75
N PRO A 307 -0.46 32.96 24.91
CA PRO A 307 -1.62 32.19 25.34
C PRO A 307 -1.23 30.80 25.83
N GLU A 308 -1.89 30.33 26.86
CA GLU A 308 -1.83 28.93 27.26
C GLU A 308 -2.56 28.06 26.24
N ILE A 309 -1.93 26.99 25.78
CA ILE A 309 -2.47 26.10 24.75
C ILE A 309 -2.49 24.68 25.29
N GLU A 310 -3.69 24.15 25.42
CA GLU A 310 -3.91 22.73 25.71
C GLU A 310 -4.46 22.04 24.47
N SER A 311 -3.84 20.94 24.07
CA SER A 311 -4.28 20.16 22.91
C SER A 311 -4.44 18.71 23.27
N THR A 312 -5.57 18.14 22.88
CA THR A 312 -5.86 16.71 22.97
C THR A 312 -6.19 16.16 21.59
N PHE A 313 -5.80 14.93 21.33
CA PHE A 313 -6.17 14.21 20.13
C PHE A 313 -6.18 12.72 20.42
N ALA A 314 -7.21 12.03 19.94
CA ALA A 314 -7.32 10.60 20.10
C ALA A 314 -7.91 9.95 18.84
N ILE A 315 -7.53 8.72 18.59
CA ILE A 315 -8.14 7.89 17.54
C ILE A 315 -9.39 7.24 18.13
N GLU A 316 -10.54 7.86 17.88
CA GLU A 316 -11.81 7.40 18.44
C GLU A 316 -12.37 6.16 17.76
N LYS A 317 -12.04 5.96 16.49
CA LYS A 317 -12.65 4.89 15.73
C LYS A 317 -11.72 4.30 14.68
N VAL A 318 -11.62 3.00 14.71
CA VAL A 318 -11.14 2.19 13.60
C VAL A 318 -12.22 1.14 13.32
N ALA A 319 -12.89 1.21 12.19
CA ALA A 319 -14.03 0.38 11.89
C ALA A 319 -14.11 0.01 10.41
N GLY A 320 -14.86 -1.04 10.10
CA GLY A 320 -15.05 -1.46 8.72
C GLY A 320 -15.55 -2.89 8.58
N TYR A 321 -15.64 -3.32 7.34
CA TYR A 321 -15.93 -4.71 6.98
C TYR A 321 -14.67 -5.55 7.14
N ALA A 322 -14.54 -6.17 8.31
CA ALA A 322 -13.41 -7.03 8.63
C ALA A 322 -13.32 -8.22 7.67
N THR A 323 -12.14 -8.53 7.19
CA THR A 323 -11.91 -9.69 6.33
C THR A 323 -12.27 -10.98 7.06
N PRO A 324 -13.16 -11.81 6.50
CA PRO A 324 -13.45 -13.12 7.07
C PRO A 324 -12.18 -13.98 7.15
N ASP A 325 -11.98 -14.72 8.25
CA ASP A 325 -10.76 -15.50 8.47
C ASP A 325 -10.38 -16.43 7.31
N LYS A 326 -11.40 -17.05 6.70
CA LYS A 326 -11.23 -17.96 5.56
C LYS A 326 -10.85 -17.25 4.25
N ALA A 327 -11.07 -15.93 4.19
CA ALA A 327 -10.79 -15.11 3.03
C ALA A 327 -9.45 -14.37 3.13
N VAL A 328 -8.77 -14.46 4.28
CA VAL A 328 -7.41 -13.94 4.42
C VAL A 328 -6.47 -14.76 3.54
N PRO A 329 -5.69 -14.13 2.67
CA PRO A 329 -4.71 -14.84 1.85
C PRO A 329 -3.78 -15.71 2.70
N THR A 330 -3.39 -16.86 2.18
CA THR A 330 -2.53 -17.83 2.89
C THR A 330 -1.13 -17.91 2.30
N THR A 331 -0.92 -17.32 1.13
CA THR A 331 0.36 -17.37 0.41
C THR A 331 0.70 -16.01 -0.19
N GLY A 332 1.98 -15.78 -0.40
CA GLY A 332 2.51 -14.56 -0.98
C GLY A 332 2.67 -13.42 0.01
N SER A 333 3.04 -12.28 -0.52
CA SER A 333 3.15 -11.03 0.24
C SER A 333 2.49 -9.88 -0.50
N ALA A 334 2.00 -8.90 0.24
CA ALA A 334 1.40 -7.72 -0.34
C ALA A 334 1.84 -6.45 0.40
N LYS A 335 2.05 -5.39 -0.38
CA LYS A 335 2.27 -4.05 0.15
C LYS A 335 0.95 -3.32 0.27
N TYR A 336 0.80 -2.62 1.36
CA TYR A 336 -0.32 -1.71 1.64
C TYR A 336 0.24 -0.29 1.69
N GLN A 337 -0.36 0.59 0.93
CA GLN A 337 0.01 2.00 0.89
C GLN A 337 -1.20 2.86 1.16
N GLY A 338 -1.00 3.96 1.87
CA GLY A 338 -2.07 4.87 2.22
C GLY A 338 -1.61 6.01 3.11
N LYS A 339 -2.52 6.50 3.94
CA LYS A 339 -2.27 7.67 4.77
C LYS A 339 -2.27 7.33 6.26
N ALA A 340 -1.52 8.13 7.00
CA ALA A 340 -1.54 8.19 8.44
C ALA A 340 -1.75 9.63 8.88
N PHE A 341 -2.32 9.83 10.05
CA PHE A 341 -2.56 11.17 10.60
C PHE A 341 -2.51 11.17 12.12
N SER A 342 -2.06 12.27 12.68
CA SER A 342 -2.04 12.58 14.11
C SER A 342 -2.62 13.97 14.37
N LYS A 343 -2.48 14.46 15.60
CA LYS A 343 -2.75 15.88 15.89
C LYS A 343 -1.89 16.81 15.01
N ASP A 344 -0.64 16.45 14.75
CA ASP A 344 0.41 17.31 14.22
C ASP A 344 0.52 17.29 12.69
N GLY A 345 -0.09 16.31 12.01
CA GLY A 345 -0.02 16.25 10.56
C GLY A 345 -0.55 14.98 9.91
N VAL A 346 -0.27 14.89 8.64
CA VAL A 346 -0.62 13.76 7.77
C VAL A 346 0.65 13.22 7.14
N GLY A 347 0.79 11.92 7.14
CA GLY A 347 1.93 11.21 6.56
C GLY A 347 1.51 10.05 5.68
N ASP A 348 2.49 9.32 5.18
CA ASP A 348 2.30 8.19 4.31
C ASP A 348 2.58 6.86 5.03
N LEU A 349 1.65 5.92 4.89
CA LEU A 349 1.81 4.55 5.36
C LEU A 349 2.39 3.68 4.25
N ASN A 350 3.44 2.92 4.59
CA ASN A 350 3.94 1.81 3.80
C ASN A 350 4.03 0.57 4.69
N TYR A 351 3.20 -0.42 4.42
CA TYR A 351 3.14 -1.64 5.22
C TYR A 351 3.16 -2.88 4.35
N THR A 352 3.85 -3.93 4.79
CA THR A 352 3.90 -5.20 4.06
C THR A 352 3.35 -6.32 4.94
N VAL A 353 2.42 -7.09 4.42
CA VAL A 353 1.96 -8.34 5.03
C VAL A 353 2.52 -9.51 4.23
N ASN A 354 3.21 -10.40 4.92
CA ASN A 354 3.66 -11.68 4.39
C ASN A 354 2.67 -12.76 4.85
N PHE A 355 1.87 -13.25 3.93
CA PHE A 355 0.82 -14.23 4.23
C PHE A 355 1.39 -15.64 4.42
N ASP A 356 2.53 -15.98 3.78
CA ASP A 356 3.23 -17.26 3.99
C ASP A 356 3.75 -17.38 5.42
N LYS A 357 4.44 -16.34 5.90
CA LYS A 357 4.99 -16.28 7.26
C LYS A 357 3.97 -15.87 8.31
N ARG A 358 2.82 -15.38 7.87
CA ARG A 358 1.80 -14.75 8.72
C ARG A 358 2.39 -13.64 9.59
N THR A 359 3.16 -12.74 8.99
CA THR A 359 3.75 -11.58 9.66
C THR A 359 3.52 -10.32 8.85
N GLY A 360 3.75 -9.17 9.46
CA GLY A 360 3.76 -7.91 8.74
C GLY A 360 4.53 -6.85 9.50
N SER A 361 5.08 -5.90 8.74
CA SER A 361 5.84 -4.75 9.25
C SER A 361 5.74 -3.58 8.27
N GLY A 362 6.11 -2.40 8.72
CA GLY A 362 6.05 -1.24 7.86
C GLY A 362 6.60 0.02 8.47
N SER A 363 6.25 1.14 7.89
CA SER A 363 6.60 2.45 8.42
C SER A 363 5.58 3.52 8.03
N ILE A 364 5.55 4.56 8.82
CA ILE A 364 4.83 5.80 8.55
C ILE A 364 5.89 6.89 8.39
N THR A 365 5.76 7.73 7.38
CA THR A 365 6.67 8.85 7.09
C THR A 365 5.90 10.16 7.05
N ASP A 366 6.63 11.27 7.10
CA ASP A 366 6.13 12.63 6.89
C ASP A 366 5.11 13.14 7.93
N ILE A 367 5.00 12.52 9.11
CA ILE A 367 4.26 13.11 10.23
C ILE A 367 5.18 14.09 10.95
N ALA A 368 4.80 15.37 10.94
CA ALA A 368 5.52 16.42 11.66
C ALA A 368 5.77 16.02 13.13
N GLU A 369 6.88 16.46 13.71
CA GLU A 369 7.33 16.25 15.10
C GLU A 369 7.74 14.82 15.47
N THR A 370 7.08 13.77 14.96
CA THR A 370 7.47 12.37 15.24
C THR A 370 8.51 11.82 14.29
N GLY A 371 8.72 12.47 13.14
CA GLY A 371 9.54 11.96 12.07
C GLY A 371 9.02 10.64 11.51
N ARG A 372 9.94 9.77 11.08
CA ARG A 372 9.60 8.41 10.65
C ARG A 372 9.21 7.55 11.84
N ILE A 373 8.16 6.75 11.67
CA ILE A 373 7.74 5.75 12.66
C ILE A 373 7.89 4.38 12.04
N ASP A 374 8.69 3.53 12.65
CA ASP A 374 8.84 2.13 12.25
C ASP A 374 7.82 1.26 13.01
N LEU A 375 7.07 0.48 12.24
CA LEU A 375 6.10 -0.49 12.71
C LEU A 375 6.77 -1.86 12.67
N ALA A 376 7.22 -2.34 13.82
CA ALA A 376 7.98 -3.57 13.96
C ALA A 376 7.21 -4.80 13.42
N GLU A 377 7.96 -5.85 13.06
CA GLU A 377 7.33 -7.10 12.62
C GLU A 377 6.45 -7.70 13.72
N GLY A 378 5.20 -7.93 13.40
CA GLY A 378 4.23 -8.58 14.25
C GLY A 378 3.59 -9.80 13.58
N LYS A 379 3.03 -10.71 14.39
CA LYS A 379 2.33 -11.91 13.90
C LYS A 379 0.88 -11.59 13.55
N LEU A 380 0.43 -12.10 12.41
CA LEU A 380 -0.97 -12.05 12.00
C LEU A 380 -1.80 -13.01 12.86
N GLY A 381 -2.73 -12.46 13.61
CA GLY A 381 -3.58 -13.19 14.56
C GLY A 381 -4.88 -12.44 14.86
N LYS A 382 -5.54 -12.76 15.97
CA LYS A 382 -6.71 -12.02 16.44
C LYS A 382 -6.27 -10.80 17.24
N VAL A 383 -6.77 -9.64 16.83
CA VAL A 383 -6.45 -8.35 17.44
C VAL A 383 -7.73 -7.55 17.67
N SER A 384 -7.82 -6.88 18.80
CA SER A 384 -8.90 -5.92 19.05
C SER A 384 -8.55 -4.59 18.34
N VAL A 385 -9.38 -4.22 17.38
CA VAL A 385 -9.30 -2.97 16.65
C VAL A 385 -10.66 -2.27 16.74
N GLY A 386 -10.69 -1.09 17.35
CA GLY A 386 -11.94 -0.49 17.78
C GLY A 386 -12.68 -1.45 18.72
N ASP A 387 -13.98 -1.59 18.53
CA ASP A 387 -14.86 -2.45 19.35
C ASP A 387 -14.91 -3.91 18.89
N LYS A 388 -14.11 -4.30 17.89
CA LYS A 388 -14.19 -5.62 17.25
C LYS A 388 -12.87 -6.37 17.35
N THR A 389 -12.98 -7.69 17.51
CA THR A 389 -11.84 -8.60 17.34
C THR A 389 -11.80 -9.06 15.87
N VAL A 390 -10.74 -8.71 15.18
CA VAL A 390 -10.54 -8.99 13.76
C VAL A 390 -9.23 -9.74 13.54
N THR A 391 -9.04 -10.30 12.36
CA THR A 391 -7.70 -10.76 11.95
C THR A 391 -6.83 -9.54 11.65
N GLY A 392 -5.68 -9.47 12.30
CA GLY A 392 -4.82 -8.30 12.25
C GLY A 392 -3.45 -8.53 12.89
N ILE A 393 -2.73 -7.47 13.15
CA ILE A 393 -1.39 -7.48 13.74
C ILE A 393 -1.32 -6.47 14.88
N SER A 394 -0.65 -6.86 15.96
CA SER A 394 -0.27 -5.97 17.06
C SER A 394 1.21 -6.18 17.38
N ALA A 395 1.98 -5.10 17.39
CA ALA A 395 3.41 -5.14 17.66
C ALA A 395 3.93 -3.77 18.15
N ALA A 396 5.24 -3.66 18.36
CA ALA A 396 5.89 -2.42 18.77
C ALA A 396 5.92 -1.39 17.63
N ALA A 397 5.84 -0.13 18.00
CA ALA A 397 6.07 1.03 17.14
C ALA A 397 7.17 1.89 17.74
N SER A 398 8.08 2.42 16.90
CA SER A 398 9.15 3.30 17.35
C SER A 398 9.30 4.50 16.43
N ALA A 399 9.31 5.69 16.99
CA ALA A 399 9.55 6.92 16.27
C ALA A 399 11.05 7.23 16.16
N GLU A 400 11.45 7.90 15.12
CA GLU A 400 12.81 8.39 14.89
C GLU A 400 13.30 9.30 16.03
N THR A 401 12.38 10.01 16.70
CA THR A 401 12.62 10.80 17.90
C THR A 401 12.98 9.98 19.14
N GLY A 402 12.91 8.64 19.07
CA GLY A 402 13.19 7.73 20.17
C GLY A 402 11.97 7.28 20.97
N SER A 403 10.79 7.83 20.74
CA SER A 403 9.54 7.41 21.40
C SER A 403 9.18 5.98 21.02
N GLN A 404 8.83 5.17 22.03
CA GLN A 404 8.45 3.76 21.89
C GLN A 404 6.98 3.57 22.27
N GLY A 405 6.29 2.73 21.51
CA GLY A 405 4.90 2.42 21.76
C GLY A 405 4.46 1.13 21.07
N THR A 406 3.19 1.04 20.77
CA THR A 406 2.61 -0.13 20.09
C THR A 406 1.67 0.31 18.98
N TYR A 407 1.51 -0.54 17.98
CA TYR A 407 0.48 -0.37 16.97
C TYR A 407 -0.44 -1.59 16.91
N ARG A 408 -1.65 -1.36 16.43
CA ARG A 408 -2.63 -2.40 16.12
C ARG A 408 -3.29 -2.07 14.79
N LEU A 409 -3.45 -3.07 13.96
CA LEU A 409 -4.19 -2.95 12.70
C LEU A 409 -5.05 -4.19 12.46
N GLY A 410 -6.14 -4.00 11.73
CA GLY A 410 -7.00 -5.06 11.21
C GLY A 410 -6.90 -5.17 9.70
N LEU A 411 -7.25 -6.35 9.19
CA LEU A 411 -7.46 -6.60 7.76
C LEU A 411 -8.93 -6.37 7.43
N PHE A 412 -9.20 -5.60 6.39
CA PHE A 412 -10.54 -5.24 5.95
C PHE A 412 -10.74 -5.55 4.47
N GLY A 413 -12.01 -5.73 4.08
CA GLY A 413 -12.40 -6.09 2.73
C GLY A 413 -12.69 -7.58 2.55
N LYS A 414 -13.02 -8.00 1.34
CA LYS A 414 -13.41 -9.38 1.02
C LYS A 414 -12.24 -10.35 1.13
N ALA A 415 -11.02 -9.90 0.79
CA ALA A 415 -9.79 -10.71 0.77
C ALA A 415 -8.58 -9.90 1.26
N ALA A 416 -8.72 -9.14 2.35
CA ALA A 416 -7.69 -8.29 2.93
C ALA A 416 -7.20 -7.18 1.97
N GLU A 417 -8.14 -6.51 1.30
CA GLU A 417 -7.83 -5.41 0.38
C GLU A 417 -7.30 -4.18 1.10
N GLU A 418 -7.63 -4.03 2.39
CA GLU A 418 -7.23 -2.88 3.17
C GLU A 418 -6.70 -3.28 4.55
N ILE A 419 -5.86 -2.42 5.08
CA ILE A 419 -5.54 -2.38 6.50
C ILE A 419 -6.00 -1.04 7.08
N ALA A 420 -6.42 -1.06 8.32
CA ALA A 420 -6.69 0.13 9.10
C ALA A 420 -6.34 -0.11 10.57
N GLY A 421 -5.83 0.91 11.23
CA GLY A 421 -5.34 0.75 12.60
C GLY A 421 -4.92 2.04 13.27
N SER A 422 -4.30 1.89 14.42
CA SER A 422 -3.69 2.99 15.16
C SER A 422 -2.35 2.59 15.77
N ALA A 423 -1.47 3.57 15.90
CA ALA A 423 -0.26 3.48 16.70
C ALA A 423 -0.38 4.42 17.90
N ASN A 424 0.01 3.95 19.05
CA ASN A 424 -0.02 4.70 20.31
C ASN A 424 1.42 4.87 20.80
N LEU A 425 1.92 6.09 20.69
CA LEU A 425 3.20 6.54 21.22
C LEU A 425 2.90 7.44 22.42
N PRO A 426 3.83 7.61 23.41
CA PRO A 426 3.58 8.34 24.65
C PRO A 426 2.96 9.73 24.46
N GLU A 427 3.31 10.43 23.40
CA GLU A 427 2.88 11.81 23.15
C GLU A 427 2.01 11.97 21.89
N SER A 428 1.72 10.89 21.18
CA SER A 428 0.99 10.96 19.91
C SER A 428 0.21 9.69 19.61
N GLU A 429 -1.09 9.83 19.40
CA GLU A 429 -1.91 8.82 18.78
C GLU A 429 -1.99 9.05 17.28
N ILE A 430 -1.79 7.98 16.51
CA ILE A 430 -1.71 8.03 15.06
C ILE A 430 -2.72 7.05 14.49
N GLY A 431 -3.66 7.55 13.70
CA GLY A 431 -4.55 6.73 12.89
C GLY A 431 -3.93 6.48 11.52
N PHE A 432 -4.10 5.30 10.98
CA PHE A 432 -3.60 4.98 9.66
C PHE A 432 -4.45 3.95 8.92
N GLY A 433 -4.35 3.96 7.61
CA GLY A 433 -4.94 2.96 6.75
C GLY A 433 -4.20 2.87 5.42
N GLY A 434 -4.38 1.75 4.72
CA GLY A 434 -3.74 1.53 3.43
C GLY A 434 -4.44 0.50 2.57
N LYS A 435 -4.43 0.71 1.26
CA LYS A 435 -4.95 -0.22 0.26
C LYS A 435 -3.85 -1.17 -0.19
N ARG A 436 -4.24 -2.42 -0.43
CA ARG A 436 -3.36 -3.49 -0.88
C ARG A 436 -3.01 -3.35 -2.35
N GLY A 437 -1.74 -3.48 -2.68
CA GLY A 437 -1.29 -3.78 -4.03
C GLY A 437 -1.50 -5.25 -4.41
N ALA A 438 -0.88 -5.68 -5.50
CA ALA A 438 -0.91 -7.08 -5.90
C ALA A 438 -0.29 -7.98 -4.83
N ILE A 439 -0.85 -9.18 -4.66
CA ILE A 439 -0.20 -10.25 -3.87
C ILE A 439 0.87 -10.87 -4.75
N VAL A 440 2.11 -10.80 -4.30
CA VAL A 440 3.28 -11.33 -4.99
C VAL A 440 3.64 -12.68 -4.36
N SER A 441 3.77 -13.73 -5.18
CA SER A 441 4.21 -15.03 -4.69
C SER A 441 5.63 -14.94 -4.12
N ARG A 442 6.02 -15.91 -3.32
CA ARG A 442 7.37 -15.97 -2.76
C ARG A 442 8.44 -16.01 -3.86
N GLU A 443 8.23 -16.85 -4.86
CA GLU A 443 9.16 -16.99 -6.00
C GLU A 443 9.28 -15.69 -6.78
N GLU A 444 8.16 -15.02 -7.04
CA GLU A 444 8.15 -13.73 -7.72
C GLU A 444 8.79 -12.63 -6.85
N ALA A 445 8.56 -12.63 -5.54
CA ALA A 445 9.21 -11.71 -4.62
C ALA A 445 10.73 -11.91 -4.59
N GLU A 446 11.20 -13.17 -4.56
CA GLU A 446 12.62 -13.54 -4.63
C GLU A 446 13.23 -13.14 -5.99
N ARG A 447 12.51 -13.36 -7.09
CA ARG A 447 12.90 -12.92 -8.45
C ARG A 447 13.04 -11.40 -8.52
N LEU A 448 12.06 -10.66 -8.01
CA LEU A 448 12.08 -9.19 -7.99
C LEU A 448 13.20 -8.64 -7.09
N ALA A 449 13.44 -9.27 -5.93
CA ALA A 449 14.52 -8.89 -5.03
C ALA A 449 15.90 -9.10 -5.70
N LYS A 450 16.12 -10.24 -6.34
CA LYS A 450 17.34 -10.52 -7.10
C LYS A 450 17.52 -9.54 -8.25
N ARG A 451 16.45 -9.28 -9.02
CA ARG A 451 16.46 -8.30 -10.10
C ARG A 451 16.79 -6.89 -9.59
N LYS A 452 16.19 -6.48 -8.45
CA LYS A 452 16.51 -5.19 -7.84
C LYS A 452 17.99 -5.09 -7.51
N THR A 453 18.56 -6.11 -6.87
CA THR A 453 19.99 -6.15 -6.53
C THR A 453 20.86 -6.03 -7.78
N ASP A 454 20.53 -6.77 -8.83
CA ASP A 454 21.24 -6.71 -10.12
C ASP A 454 21.16 -5.32 -10.77
N LEU A 455 19.99 -4.69 -10.76
CA LEU A 455 19.81 -3.33 -11.29
C LEU A 455 20.53 -2.28 -10.46
N VAL A 456 20.53 -2.39 -9.13
CA VAL A 456 21.34 -1.52 -8.24
C VAL A 456 22.81 -1.64 -8.59
N GLN A 457 23.32 -2.87 -8.73
CA GLN A 457 24.72 -3.09 -9.09
C GLN A 457 25.05 -2.49 -10.46
N LYS A 458 24.19 -2.70 -11.48
CA LYS A 458 24.36 -2.06 -12.79
C LYS A 458 24.38 -0.53 -12.72
N GLY A 459 23.52 0.06 -11.88
CA GLY A 459 23.53 1.51 -11.62
C GLY A 459 24.85 1.99 -11.01
N LEU A 460 25.33 1.30 -9.98
CA LEU A 460 26.61 1.59 -9.33
C LEU A 460 27.80 1.44 -10.29
N ASP A 461 27.80 0.40 -11.11
CA ASP A 461 28.86 0.15 -12.11
C ASP A 461 28.83 1.21 -13.22
N ALA A 462 27.67 1.79 -13.52
CA ALA A 462 27.53 2.91 -14.46
C ALA A 462 27.90 4.26 -13.84
N GLY A 463 28.24 4.30 -12.54
CA GLY A 463 28.70 5.49 -11.83
C GLY A 463 27.60 6.26 -11.08
N LEU A 464 26.39 5.75 -11.02
CA LEU A 464 25.36 6.34 -10.15
C LEU A 464 25.76 6.19 -8.68
N ASN A 465 25.42 7.16 -7.84
CA ASN A 465 25.55 7.00 -6.41
C ASN A 465 24.51 5.99 -5.86
N ALA A 466 24.66 5.55 -4.61
CA ALA A 466 23.81 4.52 -4.01
C ALA A 466 22.31 4.88 -4.08
N GLN A 467 21.95 6.13 -3.79
CA GLN A 467 20.56 6.60 -3.83
C GLN A 467 20.00 6.64 -5.26
N GLN A 468 20.81 7.09 -6.22
CA GLN A 468 20.44 7.11 -7.64
C GLN A 468 20.28 5.69 -8.19
N ALA A 469 21.20 4.77 -7.84
CA ALA A 469 21.12 3.37 -8.25
C ALA A 469 19.90 2.65 -7.66
N GLU A 470 19.57 2.90 -6.40
CA GLU A 470 18.34 2.39 -5.77
C GLU A 470 17.07 2.93 -6.46
N THR A 471 17.06 4.23 -6.79
CA THR A 471 15.95 4.86 -7.51
C THR A 471 15.82 4.28 -8.92
N PHE A 472 16.94 4.14 -9.63
CA PHE A 472 16.99 3.49 -10.94
C PHE A 472 16.43 2.07 -10.87
N ALA A 473 16.89 1.25 -9.93
CA ALA A 473 16.43 -0.11 -9.78
C ALA A 473 14.92 -0.18 -9.49
N LYS A 474 14.43 0.66 -8.56
CA LYS A 474 13.00 0.73 -8.20
C LYS A 474 12.12 1.05 -9.41
N ASN A 475 12.53 2.01 -10.24
CA ASN A 475 11.74 2.47 -11.37
C ASN A 475 11.76 1.48 -12.56
N ASN A 476 12.76 0.56 -12.60
CA ASN A 476 12.98 -0.32 -13.74
C ASN A 476 12.78 -1.82 -13.45
N LEU A 477 12.17 -2.18 -12.31
CA LEU A 477 11.92 -3.58 -11.93
C LEU A 477 11.15 -4.37 -12.99
N ASN A 478 10.22 -3.71 -13.68
CA ASN A 478 9.32 -4.33 -14.66
C ASN A 478 9.70 -3.99 -16.12
N VAL A 479 10.79 -3.26 -16.33
CA VAL A 479 11.29 -2.91 -17.67
C VAL A 479 11.95 -4.15 -18.29
N ALA A 480 11.73 -4.40 -19.58
CA ALA A 480 12.34 -5.53 -20.28
C ALA A 480 13.88 -5.39 -20.31
N ASP A 481 14.60 -6.54 -20.30
CA ASP A 481 16.06 -6.53 -20.20
C ASP A 481 16.74 -5.79 -21.35
N ASN A 482 16.14 -5.82 -22.53
CA ASN A 482 16.64 -5.11 -23.71
C ASN A 482 16.60 -3.58 -23.54
N ASP A 483 15.66 -3.08 -22.74
CA ASP A 483 15.45 -1.63 -22.56
C ASP A 483 16.20 -1.07 -21.34
N ILE A 484 16.74 -1.97 -20.48
CA ILE A 484 17.47 -1.57 -19.26
C ILE A 484 18.69 -0.72 -19.60
N LYS A 485 19.39 -1.04 -20.70
CA LYS A 485 20.55 -0.24 -21.10
C LYS A 485 20.15 1.21 -21.43
N THR A 486 19.09 1.39 -22.18
CA THR A 486 18.58 2.72 -22.56
C THR A 486 18.12 3.50 -21.32
N ALA A 487 17.40 2.83 -20.41
CA ALA A 487 16.97 3.44 -19.16
C ALA A 487 18.17 3.83 -18.25
N LEU A 488 19.22 3.01 -18.23
CA LEU A 488 20.44 3.29 -17.48
C LEU A 488 21.21 4.46 -18.06
N ASP A 489 21.36 4.51 -19.40
CA ASP A 489 22.02 5.63 -20.07
C ASP A 489 21.27 6.95 -19.79
N ALA A 490 19.93 6.94 -19.84
CA ALA A 490 19.12 8.10 -19.46
C ALA A 490 19.28 8.52 -17.99
N ALA A 491 19.33 7.55 -17.06
CA ALA A 491 19.55 7.83 -15.64
C ALA A 491 20.93 8.44 -15.39
N VAL A 492 21.96 7.97 -16.09
CA VAL A 492 23.31 8.53 -16.01
C VAL A 492 23.38 9.95 -16.60
N GLU A 493 22.73 10.20 -17.73
CA GLU A 493 22.67 11.55 -18.31
C GLU A 493 21.96 12.53 -17.36
N GLN A 494 20.86 12.10 -16.71
CA GLN A 494 20.21 12.91 -15.68
C GLN A 494 21.14 13.16 -14.47
N ALA A 495 21.85 12.14 -14.01
CA ALA A 495 22.80 12.27 -12.89
C ALA A 495 23.95 13.23 -13.24
N ILE A 496 24.41 13.24 -14.49
CA ILE A 496 25.40 14.18 -15.01
C ILE A 496 24.85 15.61 -14.95
N ALA A 497 23.64 15.83 -15.48
CA ALA A 497 22.99 17.13 -15.47
C ALA A 497 22.80 17.67 -14.04
N ASP A 498 22.26 16.84 -13.15
CA ASP A 498 22.03 17.18 -11.74
C ASP A 498 23.36 17.53 -11.04
N SER A 499 24.43 16.78 -11.32
CA SER A 499 25.74 16.99 -10.69
C SER A 499 26.38 18.31 -11.06
N LYS A 500 26.08 18.85 -12.24
CA LYS A 500 26.54 20.17 -12.70
C LYS A 500 25.71 21.30 -12.08
N GLY A 501 24.45 21.04 -11.69
CA GLY A 501 23.57 21.98 -10.99
C GLY A 501 23.22 23.21 -11.82
N GLY A 502 22.93 23.02 -13.11
CA GLY A 502 22.46 24.03 -14.02
C GLY A 502 22.70 23.67 -15.48
N ILE A 503 22.13 24.45 -16.40
CA ILE A 503 22.30 24.32 -17.83
C ILE A 503 23.33 25.37 -18.27
N TYR A 504 24.37 24.94 -18.95
CA TYR A 504 25.46 25.80 -19.44
C TYR A 504 25.74 25.50 -20.89
N ALA A 505 26.18 26.52 -21.64
CA ALA A 505 26.65 26.33 -23.00
C ALA A 505 27.91 25.45 -23.01
N ASP A 506 28.04 24.61 -24.03
CA ASP A 506 29.22 23.75 -24.20
C ASP A 506 30.48 24.52 -24.43
N GLY A 507 31.56 24.03 -23.85
CA GLY A 507 32.88 24.66 -23.98
C GLY A 507 33.05 25.87 -23.05
N LEU A 508 33.95 26.77 -23.45
CA LEU A 508 34.23 27.99 -22.70
C LEU A 508 33.26 29.10 -23.16
N SER A 509 32.55 29.65 -22.21
CA SER A 509 31.58 30.73 -22.42
C SER A 509 31.76 31.86 -21.41
N GLU A 510 31.38 33.08 -21.84
CA GLU A 510 31.30 34.25 -20.96
C GLU A 510 29.93 34.90 -21.14
N GLN A 511 29.27 35.14 -20.01
CA GLN A 511 28.00 35.86 -19.97
C GLN A 511 28.17 37.15 -19.17
N LYS A 512 27.67 38.26 -19.69
CA LYS A 512 27.64 39.54 -18.97
C LYS A 512 26.31 39.67 -18.24
N ASN A 513 26.39 39.97 -16.97
CA ASN A 513 25.24 40.26 -16.10
C ASN A 513 25.16 41.80 -16.05
N GLY A 514 24.03 42.38 -16.01
CA GLY A 514 23.75 43.79 -15.97
C GLY A 514 24.88 44.76 -15.55
N THR A 515 24.83 45.96 -16.05
CA THR A 515 25.77 47.03 -15.69
C THR A 515 25.05 48.02 -14.75
N SER A 516 25.65 48.29 -13.59
CA SER A 516 25.23 49.39 -12.73
C SER A 516 26.17 50.58 -12.93
N VAL A 517 25.61 51.77 -13.00
CA VAL A 517 26.35 53.00 -13.16
C VAL A 517 26.03 53.93 -11.97
N SER A 518 27.04 54.42 -11.30
CA SER A 518 26.92 55.39 -10.23
C SER A 518 27.87 56.57 -10.47
N SER A 519 27.40 57.79 -10.16
CA SER A 519 28.21 59.00 -10.23
C SER A 519 28.58 59.45 -8.82
N GLN A 520 29.84 59.70 -8.59
CA GLN A 520 30.40 60.16 -7.35
C GLN A 520 30.94 61.60 -7.54
N ASN A 521 30.25 62.55 -6.97
CA ASN A 521 30.65 63.96 -6.98
C ASN A 521 30.85 64.44 -5.56
N GLY A 522 32.00 64.99 -5.25
CA GLY A 522 32.25 65.48 -3.88
C GLY A 522 33.67 65.90 -3.65
N THR A 523 34.04 66.08 -2.41
CA THR A 523 35.41 66.30 -1.98
C THR A 523 35.83 65.23 -0.96
N SER A 524 37.03 64.70 -1.13
CA SER A 524 37.64 63.80 -0.14
C SER A 524 38.91 64.36 0.41
N ILE A 525 39.26 64.04 1.62
CA ILE A 525 40.54 64.43 2.24
C ILE A 525 41.48 63.23 2.19
N VAL A 526 42.52 63.32 1.38
CA VAL A 526 43.54 62.30 1.26
C VAL A 526 44.87 62.93 1.72
N ASN A 527 45.53 62.41 2.74
CA ASN A 527 46.76 62.90 3.30
C ASN A 527 46.72 64.40 3.68
N GLY A 528 45.58 64.87 4.25
CA GLY A 528 45.37 66.25 4.65
C GLY A 528 45.09 67.24 3.51
N ARG A 529 45.01 66.80 2.30
CA ARG A 529 44.65 67.62 1.12
C ARG A 529 43.21 67.35 0.69
N VAL A 530 42.45 68.42 0.44
CA VAL A 530 41.09 68.32 -0.13
C VAL A 530 41.25 68.03 -1.64
N ILE A 531 40.77 66.86 -2.06
CA ILE A 531 40.75 66.47 -3.46
C ILE A 531 39.29 66.50 -3.90
N ARG A 532 39.00 67.11 -5.03
CA ARG A 532 37.70 67.01 -5.71
C ARG A 532 37.58 65.62 -6.37
N ILE A 533 36.45 65.00 -6.19
CA ILE A 533 36.07 63.78 -6.84
C ILE A 533 34.93 64.06 -7.80
N ASN A 534 35.10 63.74 -9.06
CA ASN A 534 34.05 63.74 -10.06
C ASN A 534 34.28 62.50 -10.94
N GLN A 535 33.64 61.41 -10.56
CA GLN A 535 33.88 60.10 -11.19
C GLN A 535 32.57 59.44 -11.53
N THR A 536 32.58 58.74 -12.67
CA THR A 536 31.55 57.79 -13.05
C THR A 536 32.10 56.36 -12.83
N VAL A 537 31.41 55.59 -12.03
CA VAL A 537 31.75 54.21 -11.71
C VAL A 537 30.75 53.30 -12.41
N SER A 538 31.21 52.53 -13.39
CA SER A 538 30.42 51.53 -14.08
C SER A 538 30.88 50.16 -13.62
N THR A 539 29.95 49.38 -13.04
CA THR A 539 30.25 48.02 -12.62
C THR A 539 29.43 47.03 -13.43
N THR A 540 30.11 46.19 -14.17
CA THR A 540 29.50 45.12 -14.98
C THR A 540 29.85 43.78 -14.37
N GLY A 541 28.85 43.02 -13.95
CA GLY A 541 29.00 41.62 -13.54
C GLY A 541 29.22 40.74 -14.78
N PHE A 542 30.04 39.71 -14.65
CA PHE A 542 30.16 38.68 -15.65
C PHE A 542 30.39 37.32 -15.05
N GLN A 543 30.04 36.27 -15.81
CA GLN A 543 30.27 34.87 -15.43
C GLN A 543 31.01 34.19 -16.59
N LYS A 544 32.09 33.48 -16.26
CA LYS A 544 32.79 32.58 -17.19
C LYS A 544 32.52 31.14 -16.77
N ALA A 545 32.26 30.30 -17.76
CA ALA A 545 32.04 28.88 -17.51
C ALA A 545 32.78 28.03 -18.53
N TYR A 546 33.42 26.96 -18.10
CA TYR A 546 33.93 25.92 -18.98
C TYR A 546 33.15 24.64 -18.71
N ASN A 547 32.20 24.37 -19.60
CA ASN A 547 31.31 23.23 -19.53
C ASN A 547 31.81 22.11 -20.42
N GLN A 548 32.07 20.96 -19.83
CA GLN A 548 32.42 19.71 -20.50
C GLN A 548 31.25 18.72 -20.35
N LYS A 549 31.33 17.56 -20.95
CA LYS A 549 30.25 16.55 -20.86
C LYS A 549 29.92 16.18 -19.41
N TYR A 550 30.92 15.89 -18.61
CA TYR A 550 30.76 15.36 -17.24
C TYR A 550 31.03 16.41 -16.16
N SER A 551 31.67 17.51 -16.46
CA SER A 551 32.10 18.49 -15.49
C SER A 551 31.89 19.93 -15.94
N ILE A 552 31.87 20.83 -14.95
CA ILE A 552 31.80 22.26 -15.19
C ILE A 552 32.68 23.01 -14.19
N VAL A 553 33.29 24.08 -14.68
CA VAL A 553 33.95 25.09 -13.85
C VAL A 553 33.30 26.44 -14.14
N VAL A 554 32.87 27.13 -13.09
CA VAL A 554 32.21 28.44 -13.18
C VAL A 554 32.94 29.45 -12.30
N GLY A 555 33.19 30.61 -12.84
CA GLY A 555 33.67 31.73 -12.06
C GLY A 555 32.82 32.97 -12.32
N SER A 556 32.55 33.74 -11.29
CA SER A 556 31.86 35.01 -11.39
C SER A 556 32.81 36.15 -11.05
N GLY A 557 32.64 37.25 -11.81
CA GLY A 557 33.50 38.39 -11.68
C GLY A 557 32.79 39.73 -11.89
N GLN A 558 33.52 40.76 -11.60
CA GLN A 558 33.06 42.13 -11.83
C GLN A 558 34.15 42.88 -12.55
N ARG A 559 33.74 43.67 -13.56
CA ARG A 559 34.54 44.67 -14.19
C ARG A 559 34.06 46.05 -13.74
N GLN A 560 34.92 46.77 -13.02
CA GLN A 560 34.64 48.12 -12.60
C GLN A 560 35.48 49.08 -13.43
N GLU A 561 34.84 50.00 -14.09
CA GLU A 561 35.46 51.11 -14.84
C GLU A 561 35.15 52.39 -14.10
N VAL A 562 36.22 53.08 -13.68
CA VAL A 562 36.17 54.37 -13.02
C VAL A 562 36.68 55.40 -13.98
N GLU A 563 35.76 56.22 -14.49
CA GLU A 563 36.10 57.38 -15.34
C GLU A 563 36.22 58.60 -14.45
N ASP A 564 37.44 59.12 -14.32
CA ASP A 564 37.72 60.33 -13.55
C ASP A 564 37.64 61.54 -14.51
N HIS A 565 36.58 62.31 -14.37
CA HIS A 565 36.31 63.45 -15.23
C HIS A 565 37.21 64.67 -14.95
N ILE A 566 38.00 64.64 -13.84
CA ILE A 566 38.96 65.69 -13.52
C ILE A 566 40.29 65.43 -14.21
N THR A 567 40.72 64.20 -14.23
CA THR A 567 42.02 63.80 -14.83
C THR A 567 41.90 63.24 -16.21
N ASN A 568 40.65 63.04 -16.71
CA ASN A 568 40.33 62.37 -17.98
C ASN A 568 40.98 60.98 -18.10
N ARG A 569 41.04 60.22 -16.96
CA ARG A 569 41.60 58.89 -16.91
C ARG A 569 40.53 57.89 -16.61
N THR A 570 40.53 56.76 -17.34
CA THR A 570 39.76 55.60 -17.04
C THR A 570 40.63 54.54 -16.37
N THR A 571 40.20 54.07 -15.23
CA THR A 571 40.84 52.95 -14.56
C THR A 571 39.90 51.75 -14.59
N THR A 572 40.39 50.61 -15.07
CA THR A 572 39.62 49.37 -15.12
C THR A 572 40.19 48.39 -14.08
N THR A 573 39.33 47.91 -13.20
CA THR A 573 39.62 46.84 -12.29
C THR A 573 38.73 45.63 -12.61
N VAL A 574 39.34 44.46 -12.71
CA VAL A 574 38.63 43.21 -12.97
C VAL A 574 38.93 42.22 -11.86
N SER A 575 37.87 41.65 -11.29
CA SER A 575 37.96 40.52 -10.35
C SER A 575 37.26 39.29 -10.91
N LEU A 576 37.70 38.12 -10.55
CA LEU A 576 37.03 36.84 -10.82
C LEU A 576 37.36 35.88 -9.72
N ASP A 577 36.33 35.24 -9.15
CA ASP A 577 36.43 34.10 -8.26
C ASP A 577 35.90 32.84 -8.94
N ILE A 578 36.49 31.68 -8.62
CA ILE A 578 35.96 30.40 -9.09
C ILE A 578 34.98 29.90 -8.06
N ASP A 579 33.68 30.04 -8.38
CA ASP A 579 32.60 29.77 -7.48
C ASP A 579 32.25 28.28 -7.44
N LYS A 580 32.49 27.57 -8.55
CA LYS A 580 31.98 26.22 -8.71
C LYS A 580 32.91 25.38 -9.57
N VAL A 581 33.29 24.22 -9.02
CA VAL A 581 33.79 23.07 -9.78
C VAL A 581 32.90 21.91 -9.43
N ALA A 582 32.14 21.45 -10.40
CA ALA A 582 31.10 20.44 -10.18
C ALA A 582 30.99 19.46 -11.34
N GLY A 583 30.36 18.34 -11.11
CA GLY A 583 30.16 17.35 -12.16
C GLY A 583 29.95 15.94 -11.61
N PHE A 584 29.85 15.02 -12.56
CA PHE A 584 29.73 13.58 -12.30
C PHE A 584 31.11 13.02 -11.95
N ALA A 585 31.43 13.03 -10.67
CA ALA A 585 32.73 12.59 -10.17
C ALA A 585 32.98 11.11 -10.50
N THR A 586 34.17 10.77 -10.96
CA THR A 586 34.54 9.39 -11.26
C THR A 586 34.53 8.55 -9.98
N PRO A 587 33.75 7.44 -9.92
CA PRO A 587 33.81 6.51 -8.81
C PRO A 587 35.24 5.99 -8.62
N GLU A 588 35.71 5.86 -7.38
CA GLU A 588 37.10 5.43 -7.10
C GLU A 588 37.48 4.12 -7.78
N LYS A 589 36.54 3.16 -7.83
CA LYS A 589 36.70 1.87 -8.52
C LYS A 589 36.82 1.96 -10.05
N ALA A 590 36.31 3.06 -10.62
CA ALA A 590 36.31 3.29 -12.06
C ALA A 590 37.50 4.13 -12.53
N VAL A 591 38.31 4.64 -11.63
CA VAL A 591 39.56 5.32 -11.97
C VAL A 591 40.53 4.30 -12.59
N PRO A 592 41.11 4.56 -13.77
CA PRO A 592 42.08 3.68 -14.38
C PRO A 592 43.25 3.36 -13.40
N THR A 593 43.73 2.14 -13.43
CA THR A 593 44.79 1.66 -12.54
C THR A 593 46.13 1.49 -13.25
N ALA A 594 46.18 1.65 -14.58
CA ALA A 594 47.37 1.50 -15.38
C ALA A 594 47.37 2.42 -16.60
N GLY A 595 48.53 2.75 -17.09
CA GLY A 595 48.78 3.56 -18.25
C GLY A 595 48.89 5.06 -17.94
N THR A 596 49.10 5.83 -19.00
CA THR A 596 49.27 7.29 -18.92
C THR A 596 48.30 7.95 -19.91
N ALA A 597 47.61 9.00 -19.49
CA ALA A 597 46.73 9.77 -20.34
C ALA A 597 47.00 11.26 -20.26
N GLU A 598 46.88 11.90 -21.39
CA GLU A 598 46.91 13.36 -21.49
C GLU A 598 45.48 13.91 -21.55
N TYR A 599 45.26 15.01 -20.83
CA TYR A 599 44.04 15.76 -20.79
C TYR A 599 44.25 17.11 -21.42
N LEU A 600 43.56 17.41 -22.48
CA LEU A 600 43.61 18.69 -23.21
C LEU A 600 42.33 19.46 -22.97
N GLY A 601 42.47 20.79 -22.78
CA GLY A 601 41.30 21.61 -22.56
C GLY A 601 41.61 23.08 -22.40
N LYS A 602 40.79 23.77 -21.62
CA LYS A 602 40.88 25.22 -21.46
C LYS A 602 41.02 25.62 -19.99
N ALA A 603 41.65 26.75 -19.82
CA ALA A 603 41.71 27.47 -18.55
C ALA A 603 41.21 28.90 -18.75
N PHE A 604 40.66 29.53 -17.74
CA PHE A 604 40.19 30.89 -17.78
C PHE A 604 40.43 31.63 -16.45
N SER A 605 40.66 32.94 -16.58
CA SER A 605 40.80 33.85 -15.43
C SER A 605 40.04 35.15 -15.70
N LYS A 606 40.23 36.14 -14.80
CA LYS A 606 39.74 37.51 -15.04
C LYS A 606 40.37 38.16 -16.28
N ASP A 607 41.61 37.77 -16.62
CA ASP A 607 42.44 38.42 -17.66
C ASP A 607 42.41 37.72 -19.03
N GLY A 608 41.72 36.56 -19.15
CA GLY A 608 41.63 35.86 -20.42
C GLY A 608 41.46 34.34 -20.26
N SER A 609 41.83 33.62 -21.31
CA SER A 609 41.81 32.17 -21.36
C SER A 609 43.07 31.61 -22.00
N GLY A 610 43.45 30.39 -21.62
CA GLY A 610 44.62 29.67 -22.15
C GLY A 610 44.29 28.20 -22.38
N ASP A 611 45.20 27.44 -22.92
CA ASP A 611 45.09 26.01 -23.14
C ASP A 611 45.70 25.23 -21.96
N LEU A 612 44.98 24.17 -21.55
CA LEU A 612 45.47 23.22 -20.57
C LEU A 612 46.01 21.98 -21.26
N SER A 613 47.21 21.55 -20.88
CA SER A 613 47.70 20.18 -21.09
C SER A 613 48.08 19.58 -19.74
N TYR A 614 47.46 18.45 -19.41
CA TYR A 614 47.69 17.77 -18.11
C TYR A 614 47.84 16.27 -18.31
N THR A 615 48.88 15.69 -17.76
CA THR A 615 49.15 14.26 -17.85
C THR A 615 48.93 13.55 -16.54
N ILE A 616 48.18 12.47 -16.55
CA ILE A 616 48.04 11.57 -15.39
C ILE A 616 48.68 10.23 -15.70
N ASN A 617 49.58 9.80 -14.85
CA ASN A 617 50.12 8.46 -14.82
C ASN A 617 49.36 7.63 -13.78
N PHE A 618 48.53 6.72 -14.24
CA PHE A 618 47.66 5.91 -13.37
C PHE A 618 48.42 4.81 -12.66
N ASP A 619 49.54 4.30 -13.25
CA ASP A 619 50.45 3.32 -12.59
C ASP A 619 51.09 3.93 -11.34
N LYS A 620 51.66 5.12 -11.49
CA LYS A 620 52.32 5.85 -10.40
C LYS A 620 51.34 6.61 -9.51
N ARG A 621 50.10 6.72 -9.97
CA ARG A 621 49.07 7.58 -9.33
C ARG A 621 49.56 9.01 -9.12
N THR A 622 50.16 9.61 -10.16
CA THR A 622 50.62 10.99 -10.16
C THR A 622 50.14 11.74 -11.40
N GLY A 623 50.15 13.06 -11.33
CA GLY A 623 49.85 13.87 -12.49
C GLY A 623 50.48 15.24 -12.42
N PHE A 624 50.82 15.81 -13.58
CA PHE A 624 51.43 17.13 -13.76
C PHE A 624 50.94 17.74 -15.07
N GLY A 625 51.15 19.05 -15.24
CA GLY A 625 50.73 19.68 -16.47
C GLY A 625 51.16 21.13 -16.60
N SER A 626 50.58 21.80 -17.59
CA SER A 626 50.78 23.21 -17.81
C SER A 626 49.55 23.90 -18.38
N ILE A 627 49.46 25.19 -18.15
CA ILE A 627 48.52 26.09 -18.77
C ILE A 627 49.29 27.11 -19.54
N THR A 628 48.89 27.39 -20.80
CA THR A 628 49.48 28.47 -21.59
C THR A 628 49.23 29.82 -20.90
N GLU A 629 49.92 30.86 -21.39
CA GLU A 629 49.80 32.19 -20.83
C GLU A 629 48.34 32.67 -20.72
N ILE A 630 48.00 33.21 -19.56
CA ILE A 630 46.73 33.90 -19.34
C ILE A 630 47.03 35.30 -18.78
N GLY A 631 46.77 36.34 -19.56
CA GLY A 631 46.81 37.74 -19.10
C GLY A 631 48.16 38.18 -18.50
N GLY A 632 49.28 37.81 -19.12
CA GLY A 632 50.61 38.25 -18.68
C GLY A 632 51.25 37.43 -17.55
N THR A 633 50.61 36.30 -17.15
CA THR A 633 51.23 35.37 -16.17
C THR A 633 52.44 34.60 -16.73
N GLY A 634 52.58 34.56 -18.05
CA GLY A 634 53.45 33.60 -18.74
C GLY A 634 52.85 32.18 -18.62
N ALA A 635 53.60 31.20 -19.09
CA ALA A 635 53.19 29.80 -18.95
C ALA A 635 53.14 29.40 -17.44
N ILE A 636 52.09 28.64 -17.10
CA ILE A 636 51.88 28.17 -15.74
C ILE A 636 52.22 26.68 -15.69
N SER A 637 53.12 26.29 -14.80
CA SER A 637 53.49 24.91 -14.52
C SER A 637 52.63 24.37 -13.34
N LEU A 638 51.97 23.25 -13.59
CA LEU A 638 51.24 22.47 -12.57
C LEU A 638 52.16 21.34 -12.14
N SER A 639 52.76 21.48 -10.96
CA SER A 639 53.75 20.54 -10.44
C SER A 639 53.16 19.15 -10.23
N GLU A 640 54.03 18.13 -10.24
CA GLU A 640 53.57 16.75 -10.00
C GLU A 640 52.90 16.62 -8.63
N GLY A 641 51.67 16.08 -8.62
CA GLY A 641 50.89 15.78 -7.44
C GLY A 641 50.46 14.33 -7.40
N LYS A 642 50.11 13.83 -6.22
CA LYS A 642 49.60 12.46 -6.03
C LYS A 642 48.10 12.41 -6.21
N LEU A 643 47.64 11.41 -6.94
CA LEU A 643 46.19 11.10 -7.09
C LEU A 643 45.66 10.49 -5.80
N GLY A 644 44.75 11.17 -5.16
CA GLY A 644 44.17 10.80 -3.87
C GLY A 644 42.77 11.41 -3.68
N LYS A 645 42.30 11.48 -2.46
CA LYS A 645 41.08 12.18 -2.11
C LYS A 645 41.34 13.68 -1.98
N VAL A 646 40.58 14.48 -2.66
CA VAL A 646 40.62 15.94 -2.59
C VAL A 646 39.22 16.50 -2.27
N SER A 647 39.17 17.63 -1.59
CA SER A 647 37.93 18.37 -1.38
C SER A 647 37.77 19.38 -2.51
N LEU A 648 36.74 19.21 -3.35
CA LEU A 648 36.48 20.07 -4.48
C LEU A 648 35.00 20.29 -4.64
N GLY A 649 34.54 21.54 -4.71
CA GLY A 649 33.14 21.88 -4.83
C GLY A 649 32.27 21.36 -3.67
N GLY A 650 32.82 21.32 -2.46
CA GLY A 650 32.13 20.80 -1.26
C GLY A 650 32.00 19.27 -1.19
N LYS A 651 32.64 18.53 -2.11
CA LYS A 651 32.62 17.05 -2.15
C LYS A 651 34.03 16.47 -2.06
N ASN A 652 34.14 15.32 -1.42
CA ASN A 652 35.39 14.54 -1.42
C ASN A 652 35.39 13.61 -2.62
N ILE A 653 36.24 13.88 -3.59
CA ILE A 653 36.38 13.12 -4.85
C ILE A 653 37.81 12.68 -5.08
N THR A 654 38.03 11.78 -6.03
CA THR A 654 39.37 11.43 -6.48
C THR A 654 39.93 12.54 -7.32
N GLY A 655 41.15 13.00 -6.97
CA GLY A 655 41.77 14.13 -7.64
C GLY A 655 43.21 14.35 -7.22
N ILE A 656 43.76 15.49 -7.54
CA ILE A 656 45.12 15.91 -7.23
C ILE A 656 45.09 17.31 -6.64
N ASP A 657 45.86 17.51 -5.57
CA ASP A 657 46.15 18.82 -4.96
C ASP A 657 47.69 19.00 -4.90
N ALA A 658 48.18 19.99 -5.59
CA ALA A 658 49.63 20.21 -5.66
C ALA A 658 50.02 21.69 -5.90
N ALA A 659 51.32 21.97 -5.93
CA ALA A 659 51.84 23.29 -6.16
C ALA A 659 51.76 23.69 -7.64
N ALA A 660 51.68 24.98 -7.90
CA ALA A 660 51.78 25.57 -9.22
C ALA A 660 52.67 26.79 -9.19
N SER A 661 53.29 27.11 -10.36
CA SER A 661 54.12 28.29 -10.51
C SER A 661 53.95 28.88 -11.93
N SER A 662 53.99 30.19 -12.03
CA SER A 662 53.97 30.87 -13.31
C SER A 662 55.35 31.26 -13.76
N ALA A 663 55.57 31.44 -15.03
CA ALA A 663 56.82 31.95 -15.59
C ALA A 663 57.16 33.39 -15.15
N SER A 664 56.13 34.15 -14.70
CA SER A 664 56.33 35.47 -14.08
C SER A 664 56.83 35.41 -12.62
N GLY A 665 57.06 34.20 -12.07
CA GLY A 665 57.59 33.99 -10.70
C GLY A 665 56.54 33.89 -9.63
N THR A 666 55.26 33.86 -9.92
CA THR A 666 54.19 33.72 -8.96
C THR A 666 53.93 32.24 -8.64
N SER A 667 53.81 31.91 -7.33
CA SER A 667 53.54 30.56 -6.86
C SER A 667 52.13 30.42 -6.29
N GLY A 668 51.61 29.21 -6.32
CA GLY A 668 50.26 28.89 -5.79
C GLY A 668 50.01 27.40 -5.69
N ARG A 669 48.73 27.05 -5.64
CA ARG A 669 48.26 25.66 -5.57
C ARG A 669 47.10 25.45 -6.51
N TYR A 670 47.02 24.26 -7.07
CA TYR A 670 45.87 23.82 -7.81
C TYR A 670 45.24 22.59 -7.18
N THR A 671 43.95 22.49 -7.35
CA THR A 671 43.16 21.30 -6.98
C THR A 671 42.33 20.92 -8.17
N LEU A 672 42.38 19.67 -8.59
CA LEU A 672 41.54 19.11 -9.65
C LEU A 672 40.87 17.82 -9.21
N GLY A 673 39.71 17.53 -9.80
CA GLY A 673 39.00 16.28 -9.64
C GLY A 673 38.90 15.51 -10.96
N LEU A 674 38.71 14.20 -10.86
CA LEU A 674 38.39 13.32 -11.99
C LEU A 674 36.88 13.21 -12.15
N PHE A 675 36.41 13.38 -13.38
CA PHE A 675 35.00 13.34 -13.72
C PHE A 675 34.72 12.38 -14.89
N GLY A 676 33.49 11.89 -14.94
CA GLY A 676 33.05 10.92 -15.92
C GLY A 676 33.01 9.49 -15.40
N LYS A 677 32.66 8.56 -16.25
CA LYS A 677 32.48 7.14 -15.89
C LYS A 677 33.82 6.45 -15.57
N ALA A 678 34.91 6.87 -16.23
CA ALA A 678 36.23 6.31 -16.14
C ALA A 678 37.35 7.37 -16.21
N ALA A 679 37.18 8.50 -15.56
CA ALA A 679 38.10 9.65 -15.57
C ALA A 679 38.28 10.24 -16.96
N GLU A 680 37.19 10.43 -17.71
CA GLU A 680 37.22 11.03 -19.04
C GLU A 680 37.56 12.52 -19.03
N GLU A 681 37.35 13.18 -17.89
CA GLU A 681 37.60 14.61 -17.74
C GLU A 681 38.30 14.92 -16.44
N ILE A 682 39.06 16.01 -16.45
CA ILE A 682 39.49 16.71 -15.24
C ILE A 682 38.87 18.11 -15.22
N ALA A 683 38.56 18.58 -14.03
CA ALA A 683 38.14 19.95 -13.79
C ALA A 683 38.69 20.43 -12.45
N GLY A 684 39.07 21.67 -12.37
CA GLY A 684 39.74 22.18 -11.19
C GLY A 684 39.85 23.68 -11.11
N LEU A 685 40.48 24.11 -10.06
CA LEU A 685 40.81 25.49 -9.81
C LEU A 685 42.28 25.62 -9.41
N LEU A 686 42.87 26.74 -9.74
CA LEU A 686 44.20 27.14 -9.39
C LEU A 686 44.15 28.54 -8.77
N LYS A 687 44.82 28.72 -7.69
CA LYS A 687 45.00 30.03 -7.05
C LYS A 687 46.50 30.40 -7.08
N LEU A 688 46.85 31.46 -7.83
CA LEU A 688 48.17 32.10 -7.82
C LEU A 688 47.99 33.45 -7.17
N SER A 689 48.68 33.74 -6.07
CA SER A 689 48.63 35.05 -5.37
C SER A 689 47.29 35.80 -5.54
N ASP A 690 47.18 36.58 -6.59
CA ASP A 690 46.03 37.48 -6.86
C ASP A 690 45.14 37.04 -8.06
N ILE A 691 45.39 35.83 -8.61
CA ILE A 691 44.69 35.34 -9.80
C ILE A 691 44.05 33.97 -9.51
N ASN A 692 42.73 33.91 -9.66
CA ASN A 692 41.97 32.67 -9.63
C ASN A 692 41.80 32.18 -11.06
N ILE A 693 42.09 30.93 -11.30
CA ILE A 693 42.01 30.27 -12.61
C ILE A 693 41.12 29.04 -12.49
N GLY A 694 40.05 28.97 -13.28
CA GLY A 694 39.29 27.75 -13.50
C GLY A 694 39.81 27.01 -14.71
N PHE A 695 39.88 25.69 -14.66
CA PHE A 695 40.35 24.90 -15.80
C PHE A 695 39.65 23.54 -15.87
N GLY A 696 39.67 22.97 -17.06
CA GLY A 696 39.21 21.61 -17.29
C GLY A 696 39.80 21.04 -18.57
N GLY A 697 39.80 19.72 -18.69
CA GLY A 697 40.37 19.03 -19.85
C GLY A 697 39.75 17.68 -20.09
N GLN A 698 39.67 17.27 -21.32
CA GLN A 698 39.19 15.96 -21.79
C GLN A 698 40.36 15.03 -22.00
N ARG A 699 40.17 13.77 -21.56
CA ARG A 699 41.17 12.72 -21.67
C ARG A 699 41.32 12.23 -23.12
N GLY A 700 42.55 12.13 -23.58
CA GLY A 700 42.93 11.37 -24.77
C GLY A 700 42.96 9.86 -24.51
N GLU A 701 43.56 9.09 -25.36
CA GLU A 701 43.74 7.66 -25.18
C GLU A 701 44.69 7.35 -24.01
N ILE A 702 44.41 6.30 -23.28
CA ILE A 702 45.30 5.80 -22.27
C ILE A 702 46.39 4.97 -22.95
N LYS A 703 47.63 5.44 -22.90
CA LYS A 703 48.81 4.72 -23.39
C LYS A 703 49.35 3.84 -22.29
N LYS A 704 49.45 2.56 -22.57
CA LYS A 704 50.03 1.55 -21.67
C LYS A 704 51.54 1.52 -21.76
#